data_b95a436b73e41caa048bc447b24ec6fb
#
_entry.id   b95a436b73e41caa048bc447b24ec6fb
#
_cell.length_a   1.000
_cell.length_b   1.000
_cell.length_c   1.000
_cell.angle_alpha   90.00
_cell.angle_beta   90.00
_cell.angle_gamma   90.00
#
_symmetry.space_group_name_H-M   'P 1'
#
loop_
_entity.id
_entity.type
_entity.pdbx_description
1 polymer ?
#
loop_
_entity_poly.entity_id
_entity_poly.type
_entity_poly.pdbx_seq_one_letter_code
_entity_poly.pdbx_strand_id
1 'polypeptide(L)'
;MNRRTFLNWLGLSWLVSVSPTIIALIMTNIKDSLATNQKSPAIVFYVSPDGNDAWSGKQPASQAGDGAFATIARARDAIRELKQQQGGTLKQPVTVFLRGGTYFLQETLRFTAEDSGSKDFLITYTAYQQEKPIISGGRIIKGWKKVTLNDKTVWTTNIATVKSKTWSFHQLWVNGDRAQRCRYPTTGYLKVDEAPDVTPDTPWQEGQTRFKFRAGDLQPWQEVESGEAIVMTRWLESRLPIEAIDQASRIISFDYPSAYRIDPGDSDSSAAGIYYLENIREFLTEPGEWYLEQKSGQVYYLPLPGEEISQAEIIAPVLAKLVDLSGDGQAKQFVEYLWFENLTFAHGEWYYSQDKRRSLGQAAVKGLPGAIYAEQVRFCTWKQCAIAHISNYAIDFADVCLNNKILECQFFDLGAGAIKITNYGNHQIIGCHIYNGGLIFHAAVAIWIGSAANNLVAHNHIHHFHYSGISVGWTWGSANNPTANNLIEFNHIHDLGKLADGEPLLNDNGGIYTLGVQPGTKIRSNLIHDIQAHNFGGWGIYLDEGSSQITVENNLVYRTRTGGFHLHMGKDNIVRNNIFAFGQLSQLERTLKENSWEDEGYESFTLENNIIYWQEGNLLAGKWADGHYVSNRNLYWYDSDRPIRFGGLSWQQWQRRGRDTDSIVADPLFIAPERGDFRLQPNSPALKMGFKPLRH
;
A
#
# COMPACT_ATOMS: atom_id res chain seq x y z
N MET A 1 -24.08 0.06 -13.31
CA MET A 1 -24.58 -0.97 -12.36
C MET A 1 -24.55 -0.35 -10.97
N ASN A 2 -25.64 -0.34 -10.24
CA ASN A 2 -25.83 0.51 -9.06
C ASN A 2 -24.92 0.03 -7.90
N ARG A 3 -24.05 0.88 -7.35
CA ARG A 3 -23.07 0.57 -6.26
C ARG A 3 -23.72 -0.11 -5.02
N ARG A 4 -24.98 0.12 -4.74
CA ARG A 4 -25.74 -0.57 -3.67
C ARG A 4 -25.91 -2.08 -3.88
N THR A 5 -25.92 -2.55 -5.12
CA THR A 5 -26.01 -3.98 -5.43
C THR A 5 -24.69 -4.70 -5.21
N PHE A 6 -23.56 -3.99 -5.24
CA PHE A 6 -22.24 -4.54 -5.01
C PHE A 6 -21.94 -4.81 -3.53
N LEU A 7 -22.40 -3.93 -2.63
CA LEU A 7 -22.21 -4.10 -1.17
C LEU A 7 -23.08 -5.22 -0.57
N ASN A 8 -24.26 -5.51 -1.15
CA ASN A 8 -25.10 -6.62 -0.71
C ASN A 8 -24.67 -7.99 -1.25
N TRP A 9 -23.78 -8.05 -2.23
CA TRP A 9 -23.25 -9.31 -2.78
C TRP A 9 -21.97 -9.80 -2.06
N LEU A 10 -21.30 -8.95 -1.30
CA LEU A 10 -20.13 -9.29 -0.50
C LEU A 10 -20.46 -9.87 0.89
N GLY A 11 -21.73 -10.00 1.23
CA GLY A 11 -22.20 -10.52 2.53
C GLY A 11 -22.32 -12.04 2.65
N LEU A 12 -22.08 -12.82 1.59
CA LEU A 12 -22.21 -14.28 1.67
C LEU A 12 -21.17 -15.01 0.82
N SER A 13 -20.38 -15.80 1.51
CA SER A 13 -19.53 -16.89 1.02
C SER A 13 -18.20 -16.52 0.34
N TRP A 14 -17.14 -16.42 1.13
CA TRP A 14 -15.86 -17.06 0.88
C TRP A 14 -15.18 -17.36 2.22
N LEU A 15 -15.71 -18.33 2.95
CA LEU A 15 -14.95 -19.10 3.90
C LEU A 15 -14.03 -20.02 3.07
N VAL A 16 -12.85 -19.54 2.68
CA VAL A 16 -11.75 -20.40 2.32
C VAL A 16 -11.43 -21.17 3.61
N SER A 17 -11.70 -22.47 3.60
CA SER A 17 -11.39 -23.37 4.70
C SER A 17 -9.87 -23.48 4.85
N VAL A 18 -9.26 -22.53 5.53
CA VAL A 18 -7.97 -22.74 6.17
C VAL A 18 -8.21 -23.82 7.21
N SER A 19 -7.50 -24.95 7.07
CA SER A 19 -7.66 -26.08 7.98
C SER A 19 -7.63 -25.58 9.43
N PRO A 20 -8.65 -25.88 10.25
CA PRO A 20 -8.70 -25.46 11.66
C PRO A 20 -7.45 -25.87 12.46
N THR A 21 -6.73 -26.88 11.98
CA THR A 21 -5.52 -27.42 12.59
C THR A 21 -4.30 -26.51 12.46
N ILE A 22 -4.17 -25.74 11.36
CA ILE A 22 -3.03 -24.82 11.17
C ILE A 22 -3.26 -23.55 11.97
N ILE A 23 -4.48 -23.03 11.96
CA ILE A 23 -4.87 -21.89 12.82
C ILE A 23 -4.73 -22.31 14.30
N ALA A 24 -5.09 -23.53 14.68
CA ALA A 24 -4.92 -24.04 16.02
C ALA A 24 -3.44 -24.19 16.42
N LEU A 25 -2.52 -24.58 15.52
CA LEU A 25 -1.09 -24.70 15.84
C LEU A 25 -0.39 -23.35 15.99
N ILE A 26 -0.76 -22.36 15.17
CA ILE A 26 -0.29 -20.97 15.30
C ILE A 26 -0.92 -20.34 16.55
N MET A 27 -2.21 -20.61 16.80
CA MET A 27 -2.93 -20.12 17.97
C MET A 27 -2.47 -20.80 19.28
N THR A 28 -2.01 -22.06 19.25
CA THR A 28 -1.39 -22.71 20.42
C THR A 28 -0.03 -22.09 20.73
N ASN A 29 0.82 -21.86 19.77
CA ASN A 29 2.10 -21.17 20.01
C ASN A 29 1.92 -19.71 20.44
N ILE A 30 0.85 -19.03 19.98
CA ILE A 30 0.48 -17.70 20.47
C ILE A 30 -0.19 -17.78 21.84
N LYS A 31 -1.04 -18.78 22.10
CA LYS A 31 -1.65 -18.99 23.42
C LYS A 31 -0.63 -19.38 24.49
N ASP A 32 0.34 -20.21 24.16
CA ASP A 32 1.41 -20.59 25.09
C ASP A 32 2.37 -19.42 25.40
N SER A 33 2.54 -18.48 24.46
CA SER A 33 3.22 -17.20 24.70
C SER A 33 2.38 -16.19 25.52
N LEU A 34 1.04 -16.34 25.52
CA LEU A 34 0.10 -15.47 26.25
C LEU A 34 -0.28 -16.04 27.63
N ALA A 35 0.03 -17.32 27.90
CA ALA A 35 -0.30 -18.01 29.15
C ALA A 35 0.72 -17.78 30.27
N THR A 36 1.49 -16.69 30.24
CA THR A 36 2.40 -16.35 31.35
C THR A 36 1.74 -15.40 32.34
N ASN A 37 1.25 -15.98 33.43
CA ASN A 37 1.13 -15.36 34.76
C ASN A 37 0.54 -13.93 34.88
N GLN A 38 -0.71 -13.71 34.52
CA GLN A 38 -1.43 -12.57 35.08
C GLN A 38 -1.89 -12.89 36.51
N LYS A 39 -1.03 -12.67 37.49
CA LYS A 39 -1.34 -12.91 38.90
C LYS A 39 -2.15 -11.78 39.57
N SER A 40 -2.38 -10.66 38.89
CA SER A 40 -3.12 -9.51 39.43
C SER A 40 -4.19 -9.04 38.46
N PRO A 41 -5.39 -8.65 38.92
CA PRO A 41 -6.41 -8.08 38.06
C PRO A 41 -5.91 -6.77 37.45
N ALA A 42 -6.29 -6.50 36.17
CA ALA A 42 -5.93 -5.26 35.49
C ALA A 42 -6.60 -4.05 36.16
N ILE A 43 -5.89 -2.94 36.21
CA ILE A 43 -6.49 -1.63 36.52
C ILE A 43 -7.24 -1.17 35.28
N VAL A 44 -8.49 -0.72 35.45
CA VAL A 44 -9.38 -0.37 34.35
C VAL A 44 -9.69 1.12 34.37
N PHE A 45 -9.62 1.74 33.20
CA PHE A 45 -10.16 3.06 32.89
C PHE A 45 -11.14 2.98 31.75
N TYR A 46 -12.09 3.90 31.69
CA TYR A 46 -13.08 4.04 30.64
C TYR A 46 -12.98 5.42 30.00
N VAL A 47 -13.15 5.47 28.69
CA VAL A 47 -13.25 6.70 27.90
C VAL A 47 -14.54 6.66 27.10
N SER A 48 -15.30 7.76 27.04
CA SER A 48 -16.55 7.88 26.32
C SER A 48 -16.66 9.25 25.64
N PRO A 49 -17.22 9.36 24.40
CA PRO A 49 -17.52 10.67 23.82
C PRO A 49 -18.44 11.54 24.69
N ASP A 50 -19.29 10.91 25.52
CA ASP A 50 -20.16 11.58 26.48
C ASP A 50 -19.54 11.68 27.89
N GLY A 51 -18.23 11.45 27.99
CA GLY A 51 -17.49 11.47 29.25
C GLY A 51 -17.11 12.89 29.71
N ASN A 52 -16.37 12.94 30.82
CA ASN A 52 -15.81 14.17 31.34
C ASN A 52 -14.42 13.92 31.93
N ASP A 53 -13.42 14.70 31.54
CA ASP A 53 -12.03 14.53 31.98
C ASP A 53 -11.81 14.89 33.46
N ALA A 54 -12.80 15.51 34.12
CA ALA A 54 -12.82 15.74 35.57
C ALA A 54 -13.30 14.51 36.37
N TRP A 55 -13.86 13.49 35.75
CA TRP A 55 -14.30 12.26 36.38
C TRP A 55 -13.14 11.30 36.65
N SER A 56 -13.41 10.23 37.40
CA SER A 56 -12.39 9.28 37.81
C SER A 56 -11.94 8.33 36.69
N GLY A 57 -12.73 8.19 35.63
CA GLY A 57 -12.52 7.20 34.58
C GLY A 57 -12.80 5.75 35.01
N LYS A 58 -13.40 5.52 36.20
CA LYS A 58 -13.57 4.16 36.75
C LYS A 58 -14.91 3.52 36.41
N GLN A 59 -15.83 4.27 35.82
CA GLN A 59 -17.17 3.80 35.46
C GLN A 59 -17.37 3.91 33.96
N PRO A 60 -18.00 2.91 33.29
CA PRO A 60 -18.24 2.95 31.84
C PRO A 60 -19.34 3.93 31.41
N ALA A 61 -20.14 4.42 32.34
CA ALA A 61 -21.21 5.39 32.12
C ALA A 61 -21.27 6.37 33.26
N SER A 62 -21.92 7.52 33.05
CA SER A 62 -22.15 8.51 34.10
C SER A 62 -23.03 7.94 35.22
N GLN A 63 -22.55 8.01 36.44
CA GLN A 63 -23.25 7.56 37.65
C GLN A 63 -22.89 8.44 38.84
N ALA A 64 -23.89 9.05 39.46
CA ALA A 64 -23.72 9.86 40.70
C ALA A 64 -22.64 10.97 40.59
N GLY A 65 -22.47 11.57 39.40
CA GLY A 65 -21.51 12.66 39.21
C GLY A 65 -20.09 12.19 38.88
N ASP A 66 -19.88 10.90 38.65
CA ASP A 66 -18.64 10.29 38.16
C ASP A 66 -18.88 9.46 36.89
N GLY A 67 -17.86 9.04 36.17
CA GLY A 67 -18.00 8.26 34.92
C GLY A 67 -16.71 8.07 34.19
N ALA A 68 -16.83 7.86 32.87
CA ALA A 68 -15.71 7.72 31.92
C ALA A 68 -15.03 9.07 31.66
N PHE A 69 -13.75 9.07 31.36
CA PHE A 69 -13.07 10.23 30.79
C PHE A 69 -13.69 10.63 29.42
N ALA A 70 -13.57 11.90 29.05
CA ALA A 70 -13.97 12.38 27.74
C ALA A 70 -12.91 12.07 26.67
N THR A 71 -11.62 12.07 27.04
CA THR A 71 -10.51 11.98 26.08
C THR A 71 -9.56 10.82 26.38
N ILE A 72 -8.98 10.28 25.29
CA ILE A 72 -7.94 9.24 25.39
C ILE A 72 -6.68 9.82 26.03
N ALA A 73 -6.39 11.10 25.77
CA ALA A 73 -5.27 11.82 26.37
C ALA A 73 -5.40 11.86 27.92
N ARG A 74 -6.60 12.10 28.46
CA ARG A 74 -6.82 12.08 29.91
C ARG A 74 -6.59 10.67 30.49
N ALA A 75 -7.01 9.63 29.80
CA ALA A 75 -6.75 8.26 30.24
C ALA A 75 -5.24 7.94 30.25
N ARG A 76 -4.49 8.38 29.22
CA ARG A 76 -3.02 8.30 29.19
C ARG A 76 -2.43 9.01 30.43
N ASP A 77 -2.84 10.23 30.71
CA ASP A 77 -2.31 11.03 31.81
C ASP A 77 -2.66 10.42 33.17
N ALA A 78 -3.83 9.80 33.32
CA ALA A 78 -4.20 9.03 34.51
C ALA A 78 -3.27 7.83 34.75
N ILE A 79 -2.78 7.20 33.67
CA ILE A 79 -1.80 6.11 33.76
C ILE A 79 -0.43 6.66 34.20
N ARG A 80 -0.01 7.84 33.74
CA ARG A 80 1.21 8.52 34.22
C ARG A 80 1.12 8.83 35.73
N GLU A 81 0.01 9.40 36.15
CA GLU A 81 -0.27 9.66 37.58
C GLU A 81 -0.20 8.37 38.43
N LEU A 82 -0.79 7.29 37.92
CA LEU A 82 -0.74 5.97 38.57
C LEU A 82 0.70 5.44 38.66
N LYS A 83 1.52 5.56 37.64
CA LYS A 83 2.93 5.18 37.68
C LYS A 83 3.71 5.97 38.73
N GLN A 84 3.51 7.29 38.79
CA GLN A 84 4.14 8.14 39.81
C GLN A 84 3.78 7.69 41.24
N GLN A 85 2.49 7.40 41.49
CA GLN A 85 2.02 6.87 42.77
C GLN A 85 2.62 5.50 43.10
N GLN A 86 2.99 4.71 42.11
CA GLN A 86 3.57 3.37 42.27
C GLN A 86 5.12 3.35 42.28
N GLY A 87 5.77 4.51 42.28
CA GLY A 87 7.22 4.64 42.30
C GLY A 87 7.88 4.58 40.91
N GLY A 88 7.17 5.04 39.87
CA GLY A 88 7.69 5.20 38.49
C GLY A 88 7.39 4.05 37.53
N THR A 89 6.89 2.92 38.02
CA THR A 89 6.57 1.75 37.20
C THR A 89 5.23 1.14 37.54
N LEU A 90 4.56 0.52 36.58
CA LEU A 90 3.33 -0.24 36.83
C LEU A 90 3.61 -1.49 37.67
N LYS A 91 2.69 -1.84 38.57
CA LYS A 91 2.67 -3.09 39.35
C LYS A 91 1.57 -4.05 38.92
N GLN A 92 0.74 -3.63 37.97
CA GLN A 92 -0.39 -4.37 37.40
C GLN A 92 -0.58 -3.94 35.94
N PRO A 93 -1.13 -4.79 35.07
CA PRO A 93 -1.54 -4.35 33.74
C PRO A 93 -2.65 -3.31 33.81
N VAL A 94 -2.72 -2.46 32.78
CA VAL A 94 -3.76 -1.43 32.67
C VAL A 94 -4.55 -1.64 31.42
N THR A 95 -5.87 -1.55 31.50
CA THR A 95 -6.77 -1.59 30.34
C THR A 95 -7.59 -0.31 30.28
N VAL A 96 -7.53 0.36 29.14
CA VAL A 96 -8.37 1.52 28.81
C VAL A 96 -9.45 1.06 27.85
N PHE A 97 -10.69 1.03 28.28
CA PHE A 97 -11.84 0.72 27.44
C PHE A 97 -12.40 1.98 26.80
N LEU A 98 -12.49 2.00 25.48
CA LEU A 98 -13.12 3.06 24.71
C LEU A 98 -14.57 2.66 24.40
N ARG A 99 -15.53 3.50 24.79
CA ARG A 99 -16.94 3.35 24.44
C ARG A 99 -17.15 3.69 22.95
N GLY A 100 -18.19 3.14 22.36
CA GLY A 100 -18.56 3.40 20.98
C GLY A 100 -18.85 4.86 20.69
N GLY A 101 -18.60 5.28 19.45
CA GLY A 101 -18.76 6.64 18.97
C GLY A 101 -17.46 7.22 18.41
N THR A 102 -17.52 8.47 17.92
CA THR A 102 -16.38 9.12 17.27
C THR A 102 -15.67 10.09 18.20
N TYR A 103 -14.38 9.86 18.43
CA TYR A 103 -13.47 10.71 19.19
C TYR A 103 -12.75 11.64 18.21
N PHE A 104 -13.25 12.85 17.99
CA PHE A 104 -12.61 13.86 17.17
C PHE A 104 -11.43 14.47 17.92
N LEU A 105 -10.22 14.08 17.49
CA LEU A 105 -8.98 14.57 18.07
C LEU A 105 -8.82 16.07 17.78
N GLN A 106 -8.52 16.84 18.82
CA GLN A 106 -8.19 18.28 18.67
C GLN A 106 -6.72 18.47 18.26
N GLU A 107 -5.86 17.54 18.63
CA GLU A 107 -4.45 17.46 18.32
C GLU A 107 -4.00 16.01 18.23
N THR A 108 -2.83 15.78 17.68
CA THR A 108 -2.22 14.44 17.61
C THR A 108 -2.10 13.81 19.00
N LEU A 109 -2.60 12.60 19.17
CA LEU A 109 -2.48 11.82 20.39
C LEU A 109 -1.03 11.31 20.53
N ARG A 110 -0.26 11.87 21.45
CA ARG A 110 1.15 11.57 21.64
C ARG A 110 1.38 10.59 22.76
N PHE A 111 2.25 9.60 22.48
CA PHE A 111 2.80 8.68 23.47
C PHE A 111 4.34 8.80 23.46
N THR A 112 4.91 8.89 24.65
CA THR A 112 6.36 8.98 24.86
C THR A 112 6.84 7.77 25.66
N ALA A 113 8.13 7.66 25.90
CA ALA A 113 8.70 6.59 26.73
C ALA A 113 8.04 6.50 28.13
N GLU A 114 7.57 7.63 28.67
CA GLU A 114 6.83 7.69 29.93
C GLU A 114 5.53 6.87 29.89
N ASP A 115 4.93 6.71 28.72
CA ASP A 115 3.67 5.98 28.54
C ASP A 115 3.85 4.46 28.39
N SER A 116 5.09 3.98 28.38
CA SER A 116 5.39 2.57 28.16
C SER A 116 4.80 1.65 29.23
N GLY A 117 4.31 0.50 28.80
CA GLY A 117 4.11 -0.64 29.68
C GLY A 117 5.42 -1.35 29.97
N SER A 118 5.33 -2.61 30.34
CA SER A 118 6.46 -3.53 30.44
C SER A 118 6.06 -4.92 29.97
N LYS A 119 7.04 -5.82 29.84
CA LYS A 119 6.78 -7.22 29.47
C LYS A 119 5.78 -7.90 30.41
N ASP A 120 5.80 -7.55 31.68
CA ASP A 120 4.93 -8.14 32.70
C ASP A 120 3.60 -7.38 32.88
N PHE A 121 3.58 -6.09 32.54
CA PHE A 121 2.45 -5.18 32.76
C PHE A 121 2.19 -4.35 31.51
N LEU A 122 1.36 -4.89 30.62
CA LEU A 122 0.94 -4.22 29.39
C LEU A 122 -0.02 -3.06 29.69
N ILE A 123 -0.01 -2.08 28.79
CA ILE A 123 -1.05 -1.06 28.71
C ILE A 123 -1.85 -1.31 27.44
N THR A 124 -3.14 -1.62 27.59
CA THR A 124 -4.03 -1.95 26.48
C THR A 124 -5.10 -0.88 26.31
N TYR A 125 -5.22 -0.34 25.11
CA TYR A 125 -6.33 0.51 24.66
C TYR A 125 -7.23 -0.35 23.77
N THR A 126 -8.48 -0.56 24.16
CA THR A 126 -9.37 -1.47 23.42
C THR A 126 -10.82 -1.00 23.46
N ALA A 127 -11.61 -1.48 22.52
CA ALA A 127 -13.05 -1.22 22.51
C ALA A 127 -13.72 -1.85 23.73
N TYR A 128 -14.72 -1.16 24.27
CA TYR A 128 -15.57 -1.72 25.31
C TYR A 128 -16.53 -2.74 24.71
N GLN A 129 -16.43 -3.98 25.14
CA GLN A 129 -17.25 -5.09 24.65
C GLN A 129 -17.15 -5.24 23.12
N GLN A 130 -18.27 -5.06 22.40
CA GLN A 130 -18.37 -5.12 20.93
C GLN A 130 -18.65 -3.75 20.31
N GLU A 131 -18.47 -2.67 21.09
CA GLU A 131 -18.66 -1.31 20.60
C GLU A 131 -17.56 -0.95 19.58
N LYS A 132 -17.84 0.05 18.74
CA LYS A 132 -16.93 0.47 17.66
C LYS A 132 -16.48 1.91 17.89
N PRO A 133 -15.42 2.15 18.66
CA PRO A 133 -14.84 3.47 18.80
C PRO A 133 -14.07 3.86 17.54
N ILE A 134 -14.25 5.10 17.08
CA ILE A 134 -13.54 5.70 15.96
C ILE A 134 -12.69 6.87 16.47
N ILE A 135 -11.37 6.77 16.32
CA ILE A 135 -10.41 7.83 16.63
C ILE A 135 -10.21 8.62 15.35
N SER A 136 -10.76 9.82 15.27
CA SER A 136 -10.84 10.61 14.04
C SER A 136 -9.93 11.85 14.10
N GLY A 137 -9.10 12.03 13.06
CA GLY A 137 -8.34 13.26 12.82
C GLY A 137 -9.10 14.33 12.05
N GLY A 138 -10.39 14.12 11.79
CA GLY A 138 -11.24 15.02 11.01
C GLY A 138 -12.12 15.96 11.84
N ARG A 139 -12.92 16.73 11.13
CA ARG A 139 -13.97 17.61 11.68
C ARG A 139 -15.25 17.45 10.89
N ILE A 140 -16.40 17.46 11.55
CA ILE A 140 -17.71 17.53 10.90
C ILE A 140 -17.89 18.95 10.32
N ILE A 141 -18.16 19.00 9.02
CA ILE A 141 -18.48 20.23 8.32
C ILE A 141 -19.98 20.49 8.37
N LYS A 142 -20.36 21.63 8.91
CA LYS A 142 -21.77 22.01 9.12
C LYS A 142 -22.16 23.21 8.27
N GLY A 143 -23.45 23.56 8.29
CA GLY A 143 -23.97 24.77 7.64
C GLY A 143 -24.20 24.63 6.14
N TRP A 144 -24.35 23.42 5.68
CA TRP A 144 -24.63 23.12 4.27
C TRP A 144 -25.98 23.65 3.83
N LYS A 145 -26.04 24.19 2.60
CA LYS A 145 -27.26 24.67 1.92
C LYS A 145 -27.28 24.20 0.47
N LYS A 146 -28.46 24.01 -0.06
CA LYS A 146 -28.66 23.67 -1.48
C LYS A 146 -28.57 24.95 -2.33
N VAL A 147 -27.82 24.90 -3.43
CA VAL A 147 -27.73 25.96 -4.45
C VAL A 147 -27.75 25.31 -5.84
N THR A 148 -28.05 26.08 -6.86
CA THR A 148 -27.94 25.64 -8.26
C THR A 148 -26.60 26.06 -8.83
N LEU A 149 -25.83 25.13 -9.39
CA LEU A 149 -24.59 25.35 -10.10
C LEU A 149 -24.62 24.49 -11.38
N ASN A 150 -24.44 25.11 -12.55
CA ASN A 150 -24.49 24.43 -13.86
C ASN A 150 -25.75 23.55 -14.02
N ASP A 151 -26.92 24.10 -13.72
CA ASP A 151 -28.22 23.42 -13.73
C ASP A 151 -28.36 22.19 -12.81
N LYS A 152 -27.41 21.97 -11.94
CA LYS A 152 -27.41 20.90 -10.94
C LYS A 152 -27.61 21.45 -9.53
N THR A 153 -28.35 20.70 -8.69
CA THR A 153 -28.45 21.03 -7.27
C THR A 153 -27.20 20.50 -6.55
N VAL A 154 -26.40 21.42 -6.02
CA VAL A 154 -25.20 21.09 -5.24
C VAL A 154 -25.37 21.56 -3.80
N TRP A 155 -24.69 20.92 -2.87
CA TRP A 155 -24.58 21.40 -1.48
C TRP A 155 -23.34 22.27 -1.35
N THR A 156 -23.47 23.36 -0.61
CA THR A 156 -22.34 24.27 -0.38
C THR A 156 -22.32 24.80 1.04
N THR A 157 -21.13 25.05 1.56
CA THR A 157 -20.91 25.75 2.82
C THR A 157 -19.64 26.58 2.73
N ASN A 158 -19.51 27.58 3.62
CA ASN A 158 -18.31 28.42 3.70
C ASN A 158 -17.52 28.09 4.97
N ILE A 159 -16.21 27.90 4.82
CA ILE A 159 -15.30 27.55 5.92
C ILE A 159 -14.33 28.71 6.14
N ALA A 160 -14.56 29.49 7.20
CA ALA A 160 -13.80 30.70 7.49
C ALA A 160 -12.28 30.41 7.67
N THR A 161 -11.93 29.27 8.26
CA THR A 161 -10.54 28.87 8.48
C THR A 161 -9.82 28.51 7.17
N VAL A 162 -10.51 28.05 6.15
CA VAL A 162 -9.96 27.88 4.79
C VAL A 162 -9.72 29.24 4.15
N LYS A 163 -10.71 30.13 4.21
CA LYS A 163 -10.57 31.50 3.70
C LYS A 163 -9.40 32.25 4.34
N SER A 164 -9.18 32.08 5.65
CA SER A 164 -8.05 32.69 6.37
C SER A 164 -6.72 31.96 6.17
N LYS A 165 -6.69 30.87 5.37
CA LYS A 165 -5.52 30.02 5.11
C LYS A 165 -4.90 29.39 6.38
N THR A 166 -5.69 29.23 7.45
CA THR A 166 -5.26 28.55 8.68
C THR A 166 -5.57 27.07 8.67
N TRP A 167 -6.38 26.61 7.72
CA TRP A 167 -6.69 25.24 7.44
C TRP A 167 -6.95 25.03 5.94
N SER A 168 -6.53 23.91 5.40
CA SER A 168 -6.88 23.42 4.08
C SER A 168 -7.00 21.91 4.14
N PHE A 169 -7.74 21.33 3.22
CA PHE A 169 -7.89 19.89 3.13
C PHE A 169 -8.01 19.45 1.68
N HIS A 170 -7.61 18.19 1.44
CA HIS A 170 -7.57 17.60 0.11
C HIS A 170 -8.52 16.43 -0.03
N GLN A 171 -9.25 16.09 1.03
CA GLN A 171 -10.18 14.97 1.08
C GLN A 171 -11.49 15.37 1.76
N LEU A 172 -12.56 14.68 1.39
CA LEU A 172 -13.88 14.82 2.00
C LEU A 172 -14.53 13.45 2.09
N TRP A 173 -15.14 13.14 3.22
CA TRP A 173 -15.94 11.93 3.38
C TRP A 173 -17.39 12.31 3.64
N VAL A 174 -18.31 11.66 2.94
CA VAL A 174 -19.74 11.87 3.07
C VAL A 174 -20.39 10.54 3.41
N ASN A 175 -21.08 10.47 4.53
CA ASN A 175 -21.72 9.26 5.05
C ASN A 175 -20.79 8.04 5.14
N GLY A 176 -19.51 8.27 5.47
CA GLY A 176 -18.49 7.24 5.59
C GLY A 176 -17.79 6.86 4.28
N ASP A 177 -18.21 7.38 3.13
CA ASP A 177 -17.56 7.13 1.85
C ASP A 177 -16.68 8.32 1.44
N ARG A 178 -15.50 8.05 0.85
CA ARG A 178 -14.65 9.09 0.28
C ARG A 178 -15.33 9.72 -0.93
N ALA A 179 -15.62 11.01 -0.85
CA ALA A 179 -16.08 11.79 -2.00
C ALA A 179 -14.92 12.02 -2.97
N GLN A 180 -15.20 11.92 -4.26
CA GLN A 180 -14.20 12.13 -5.29
C GLN A 180 -13.92 13.64 -5.46
N ARG A 181 -12.67 14.05 -5.38
CA ARG A 181 -12.28 15.40 -5.79
C ARG A 181 -12.56 15.53 -7.28
N CYS A 182 -13.30 16.57 -7.71
CA CYS A 182 -13.69 16.73 -9.11
C CYS A 182 -12.46 16.75 -10.02
N ARG A 183 -12.54 16.04 -11.16
CA ARG A 183 -11.39 15.86 -12.06
C ARG A 183 -11.77 15.95 -13.53
N TYR A 184 -10.76 16.22 -14.37
CA TYR A 184 -10.88 16.21 -15.82
C TYR A 184 -9.69 15.49 -16.49
N PRO A 185 -9.93 14.51 -17.41
CA PRO A 185 -11.25 13.98 -17.73
C PRO A 185 -11.85 13.22 -16.52
N THR A 186 -13.16 13.05 -16.50
CA THR A 186 -13.88 12.36 -15.43
C THR A 186 -13.39 10.93 -15.24
N THR A 187 -13.03 10.27 -16.34
CA THR A 187 -12.42 8.92 -16.38
C THR A 187 -11.23 8.89 -17.33
N GLY A 188 -10.28 7.99 -17.11
CA GLY A 188 -9.08 7.89 -17.94
C GLY A 188 -8.10 9.06 -17.72
N TYR A 189 -7.36 9.43 -18.74
CA TYR A 189 -6.30 10.43 -18.68
C TYR A 189 -6.08 11.10 -20.04
N LEU A 190 -5.48 12.28 -20.01
CA LEU A 190 -4.96 13.00 -21.18
C LEU A 190 -3.49 12.61 -21.42
N LYS A 191 -2.99 12.92 -22.61
CA LYS A 191 -1.60 12.68 -22.99
C LYS A 191 -0.87 14.00 -23.21
N VAL A 192 0.36 14.07 -22.72
CA VAL A 192 1.28 15.18 -23.01
C VAL A 192 1.57 15.18 -24.52
N ASP A 193 1.43 16.35 -25.16
CA ASP A 193 1.76 16.55 -26.59
C ASP A 193 3.27 16.71 -26.78
N GLU A 194 3.85 17.66 -26.05
CA GLU A 194 5.27 18.02 -26.15
C GLU A 194 5.79 18.54 -24.80
N ALA A 195 7.04 18.30 -24.52
CA ALA A 195 7.77 18.90 -23.40
C ALA A 195 8.82 19.88 -23.96
N PRO A 196 8.51 21.17 -24.09
CA PRO A 196 9.33 22.14 -24.85
C PRO A 196 10.73 22.39 -24.22
N ASP A 197 10.89 22.11 -22.93
CA ASP A 197 12.17 22.29 -22.23
C ASP A 197 13.03 21.01 -22.25
N VAL A 198 12.55 19.93 -22.86
CA VAL A 198 13.26 18.64 -22.92
C VAL A 198 14.05 18.53 -24.22
N THR A 199 15.32 18.21 -24.10
CA THR A 199 16.23 17.89 -25.22
C THR A 199 16.69 16.43 -25.11
N PRO A 200 17.31 15.86 -26.15
CA PRO A 200 17.90 14.51 -26.09
C PRO A 200 18.88 14.31 -24.92
N ASP A 201 19.57 15.39 -24.51
CA ASP A 201 20.57 15.38 -23.43
C ASP A 201 19.95 15.62 -22.04
N THR A 202 18.68 15.96 -21.94
CA THR A 202 17.99 16.19 -20.66
C THR A 202 17.91 14.88 -19.86
N PRO A 203 18.54 14.80 -18.67
CA PRO A 203 18.48 13.59 -17.84
C PRO A 203 17.05 13.25 -17.43
N TRP A 204 16.74 11.97 -17.36
CA TRP A 204 15.39 11.54 -16.96
C TRP A 204 15.03 11.93 -15.52
N GLN A 205 16.01 12.24 -14.68
CA GLN A 205 15.84 12.71 -13.30
C GLN A 205 15.47 14.20 -13.22
N GLU A 206 15.56 14.95 -14.33
CA GLU A 206 15.30 16.39 -14.36
C GLU A 206 13.82 16.67 -14.64
N GLY A 207 13.11 17.20 -13.64
CA GLY A 207 11.70 17.57 -13.77
C GLY A 207 11.48 18.89 -14.51
N GLN A 208 10.28 19.07 -15.09
CA GLN A 208 9.88 20.28 -15.79
C GLN A 208 8.74 21.01 -15.06
N THR A 209 8.66 22.33 -15.26
CA THR A 209 7.60 23.19 -14.73
C THR A 209 6.49 23.49 -15.74
N ARG A 210 6.54 22.88 -16.94
CA ARG A 210 5.52 23.06 -17.97
C ARG A 210 5.55 21.94 -19.00
N PHE A 211 4.42 21.77 -19.67
CA PHE A 211 4.34 20.97 -20.88
C PHE A 211 3.26 21.52 -21.81
N LYS A 212 3.26 21.09 -23.08
CA LYS A 212 2.26 21.38 -24.07
C LYS A 212 1.18 20.32 -24.09
N PHE A 213 -0.08 20.72 -23.99
CA PHE A 213 -1.23 19.85 -24.11
C PHE A 213 -1.72 19.74 -25.54
N ARG A 214 -2.41 18.65 -25.89
CA ARG A 214 -2.97 18.42 -27.22
C ARG A 214 -4.08 19.41 -27.54
N ALA A 215 -4.18 19.76 -28.82
CA ALA A 215 -5.23 20.68 -29.27
C ALA A 215 -6.63 20.12 -28.95
N GLY A 216 -7.44 20.91 -28.25
CA GLY A 216 -8.80 20.56 -27.85
C GLY A 216 -8.92 19.87 -26.49
N ASP A 217 -7.81 19.44 -25.85
CA ASP A 217 -7.85 18.77 -24.55
C ASP A 217 -8.30 19.69 -23.42
N LEU A 218 -7.75 20.91 -23.37
CA LEU A 218 -8.06 21.87 -22.29
C LEU A 218 -8.87 23.05 -22.83
N GLN A 219 -9.72 23.59 -21.96
CA GLN A 219 -10.60 24.75 -22.24
C GLN A 219 -10.14 25.96 -21.41
N PRO A 220 -10.57 27.18 -21.75
CA PRO A 220 -10.26 28.39 -20.99
C PRO A 220 -11.09 28.49 -19.70
N TRP A 221 -10.87 27.51 -18.77
CA TRP A 221 -11.50 27.53 -17.47
C TRP A 221 -11.07 28.69 -16.60
N GLN A 222 -11.92 29.08 -15.64
CA GLN A 222 -11.63 30.15 -14.70
C GLN A 222 -11.00 29.59 -13.42
N GLU A 223 -10.24 30.42 -12.73
CA GLU A 223 -9.67 30.10 -11.40
C GLU A 223 -8.87 28.78 -11.35
N VAL A 224 -8.11 28.53 -12.42
CA VAL A 224 -7.30 27.30 -12.57
C VAL A 224 -6.21 27.16 -11.51
N GLU A 225 -5.82 28.27 -10.84
CA GLU A 225 -4.79 28.27 -9.78
C GLU A 225 -5.22 27.55 -8.50
N SER A 226 -6.51 27.19 -8.38
CA SER A 226 -6.99 26.28 -7.31
C SER A 226 -6.79 24.81 -7.68
N GLY A 227 -6.47 24.51 -8.94
CA GLY A 227 -6.32 23.18 -9.49
C GLY A 227 -4.91 22.63 -9.38
N GLU A 228 -4.84 21.32 -9.56
CA GLU A 228 -3.60 20.56 -9.64
C GLU A 228 -3.61 19.69 -10.91
N ALA A 229 -2.45 19.56 -11.56
CA ALA A 229 -2.21 18.53 -12.56
C ALA A 229 -1.51 17.34 -11.92
N ILE A 230 -2.06 16.16 -12.11
CA ILE A 230 -1.46 14.89 -11.67
C ILE A 230 -0.78 14.28 -12.90
N VAL A 231 0.53 14.39 -12.96
CA VAL A 231 1.35 13.98 -14.11
C VAL A 231 2.10 12.72 -13.80
N MET A 232 1.84 11.65 -14.55
CA MET A 232 2.54 10.36 -14.41
C MET A 232 3.85 10.41 -15.21
N THR A 233 4.95 10.16 -14.51
CA THR A 233 6.28 10.12 -15.11
C THR A 233 6.96 8.82 -14.69
N ARG A 234 7.26 7.93 -15.65
CA ARG A 234 7.87 6.62 -15.40
C ARG A 234 7.02 5.75 -14.45
N TRP A 235 7.41 5.64 -13.19
CA TRP A 235 6.81 4.78 -12.15
C TRP A 235 6.26 5.56 -10.96
N LEU A 236 6.07 6.87 -11.10
CA LEU A 236 5.47 7.72 -10.07
C LEU A 236 4.70 8.87 -10.67
N GLU A 237 3.91 9.53 -9.83
CA GLU A 237 3.20 10.77 -10.16
C GLU A 237 3.86 11.99 -9.53
N SER A 238 3.56 13.14 -10.12
CA SER A 238 3.77 14.46 -9.52
C SER A 238 2.43 15.19 -9.45
N ARG A 239 2.09 15.75 -8.30
CA ARG A 239 0.93 16.61 -8.08
C ARG A 239 1.38 18.05 -8.18
N LEU A 240 1.06 18.70 -9.27
CA LEU A 240 1.61 20.00 -9.64
C LEU A 240 0.52 21.08 -9.57
N PRO A 241 0.59 22.04 -8.61
CA PRO A 241 -0.30 23.20 -8.59
C PRO A 241 -0.19 23.97 -9.90
N ILE A 242 -1.33 24.27 -10.51
CA ILE A 242 -1.40 24.97 -11.80
C ILE A 242 -1.15 26.46 -11.56
N GLU A 243 -0.13 27.00 -12.22
CA GLU A 243 0.13 28.43 -12.27
C GLU A 243 -0.72 29.10 -13.36
N ALA A 244 -0.72 28.55 -14.57
CA ALA A 244 -1.48 29.06 -15.70
C ALA A 244 -1.75 28.00 -16.78
N ILE A 245 -2.81 28.26 -17.58
CA ILE A 245 -3.12 27.54 -18.82
C ILE A 245 -3.19 28.57 -19.95
N ASP A 246 -2.20 28.58 -20.85
CA ASP A 246 -2.19 29.41 -22.04
C ASP A 246 -2.76 28.63 -23.23
N GLN A 247 -3.94 29.02 -23.68
CA GLN A 247 -4.63 28.39 -24.79
C GLN A 247 -3.95 28.67 -26.14
N ALA A 248 -3.30 29.81 -26.30
CA ALA A 248 -2.69 30.20 -27.57
C ALA A 248 -1.44 29.36 -27.89
N SER A 249 -0.56 29.18 -26.91
CA SER A 249 0.61 28.31 -27.00
C SER A 249 0.33 26.85 -26.66
N ARG A 250 -0.84 26.56 -26.08
CA ARG A 250 -1.23 25.27 -25.51
C ARG A 250 -0.29 24.81 -24.39
N ILE A 251 0.18 25.73 -23.56
CA ILE A 251 1.08 25.43 -22.45
C ILE A 251 0.30 25.46 -21.14
N ILE A 252 0.51 24.42 -20.31
CA ILE A 252 0.19 24.45 -18.89
C ILE A 252 1.49 24.60 -18.11
N SER A 253 1.52 25.54 -17.15
CA SER A 253 2.68 25.82 -16.29
C SER A 253 2.35 25.60 -14.82
N PHE A 254 3.38 25.31 -14.03
CA PHE A 254 3.31 24.86 -12.65
C PHE A 254 4.29 25.63 -11.76
N ASP A 255 3.92 25.84 -10.50
CA ASP A 255 4.76 26.47 -9.48
C ASP A 255 6.04 25.69 -9.14
N TYR A 256 6.04 24.35 -9.42
CA TYR A 256 7.11 23.44 -9.04
C TYR A 256 7.43 22.47 -10.19
N PRO A 257 8.67 22.00 -10.29
CA PRO A 257 9.02 20.96 -11.27
C PRO A 257 8.41 19.60 -10.91
N SER A 258 8.13 18.80 -11.93
CA SER A 258 7.83 17.37 -11.76
C SER A 258 9.00 16.63 -11.10
N ALA A 259 8.74 15.44 -10.53
CA ALA A 259 9.79 14.63 -9.90
C ALA A 259 10.82 14.10 -10.91
N TYR A 260 10.34 13.73 -12.09
CA TYR A 260 11.13 13.22 -13.20
C TYR A 260 10.70 13.93 -14.49
N ARG A 261 11.50 13.73 -15.54
CA ARG A 261 11.25 14.29 -16.86
C ARG A 261 9.84 13.93 -17.38
N ILE A 262 9.15 14.95 -17.86
CA ILE A 262 7.88 14.79 -18.55
C ILE A 262 8.19 14.47 -20.01
N ASP A 263 7.78 13.30 -20.47
CA ASP A 263 7.93 12.89 -21.87
C ASP A 263 6.55 12.91 -22.57
N PRO A 264 6.52 13.02 -23.91
CA PRO A 264 5.27 12.91 -24.66
C PRO A 264 4.55 11.58 -24.44
N GLY A 265 3.22 11.60 -24.41
CA GLY A 265 2.39 10.44 -24.08
C GLY A 265 2.38 9.30 -25.10
N ASP A 266 2.91 9.54 -26.31
CA ASP A 266 3.07 8.54 -27.37
C ASP A 266 4.54 8.13 -27.56
N SER A 267 5.44 8.55 -26.67
CA SER A 267 6.83 8.10 -26.70
C SER A 267 6.91 6.62 -26.35
N ASP A 268 7.71 5.88 -27.13
CA ASP A 268 7.98 4.43 -26.93
C ASP A 268 8.92 4.20 -25.71
N SER A 269 8.98 5.14 -24.83
CA SER A 269 9.88 5.14 -23.69
C SER A 269 9.22 4.55 -22.45
N SER A 270 10.04 4.31 -21.43
CA SER A 270 9.60 4.00 -20.07
C SER A 270 8.77 5.11 -19.41
N ALA A 271 8.52 6.21 -20.12
CA ALA A 271 7.69 7.31 -19.67
C ALA A 271 6.19 6.95 -19.73
N ALA A 272 5.41 7.43 -18.80
CA ALA A 272 3.96 7.35 -18.87
C ALA A 272 3.39 8.48 -19.76
N GLY A 273 3.85 9.71 -19.58
CA GLY A 273 3.45 10.88 -20.39
C GLY A 273 1.94 11.16 -20.38
N ILE A 274 1.26 10.78 -19.32
CA ILE A 274 -0.18 10.93 -19.12
C ILE A 274 -0.48 11.81 -17.93
N TYR A 275 -1.62 12.48 -17.94
CA TYR A 275 -2.02 13.37 -16.86
C TYR A 275 -3.55 13.51 -16.76
N TYR A 276 -4.00 14.03 -15.65
CA TYR A 276 -5.36 14.55 -15.44
C TYR A 276 -5.31 15.76 -14.52
N LEU A 277 -6.37 16.56 -14.50
CA LEU A 277 -6.49 17.75 -13.67
C LEU A 277 -7.52 17.54 -12.56
N GLU A 278 -7.31 18.14 -11.39
CA GLU A 278 -8.22 18.09 -10.24
C GLU A 278 -8.54 19.49 -9.70
N ASN A 279 -9.67 19.58 -9.02
CA ASN A 279 -10.10 20.74 -8.23
C ASN A 279 -10.20 22.05 -9.04
N ILE A 280 -10.90 21.99 -10.16
CA ILE A 280 -11.38 23.16 -10.90
C ILE A 280 -12.91 23.09 -10.90
N ARG A 281 -13.57 24.23 -10.65
CA ARG A 281 -15.03 24.26 -10.43
C ARG A 281 -15.85 23.67 -11.58
N GLU A 282 -15.43 23.90 -12.81
CA GLU A 282 -16.07 23.40 -14.02
C GLU A 282 -16.05 21.88 -14.13
N PHE A 283 -15.18 21.19 -13.36
CA PHE A 283 -15.08 19.73 -13.32
C PHE A 283 -16.12 19.07 -12.41
N LEU A 284 -16.87 19.87 -11.64
CA LEU A 284 -17.92 19.34 -10.75
C LEU A 284 -19.13 18.90 -11.57
N THR A 285 -19.06 17.72 -12.16
CA THR A 285 -20.03 17.22 -13.14
C THR A 285 -20.72 15.93 -12.75
N GLU A 286 -20.10 15.10 -11.91
CA GLU A 286 -20.67 13.80 -11.55
C GLU A 286 -21.11 13.74 -10.08
N PRO A 287 -22.22 13.06 -9.77
CA PRO A 287 -22.65 12.84 -8.39
C PRO A 287 -21.56 12.13 -7.55
N GLY A 288 -21.34 12.64 -6.34
CA GLY A 288 -20.29 12.19 -5.42
C GLY A 288 -18.99 13.00 -5.54
N GLU A 289 -18.93 13.95 -6.46
CA GLU A 289 -17.78 14.85 -6.59
C GLU A 289 -17.87 16.05 -5.67
N TRP A 290 -16.69 16.60 -5.30
CA TRP A 290 -16.58 17.83 -4.52
C TRP A 290 -15.46 18.73 -5.04
N TYR A 291 -15.58 20.02 -4.72
CA TYR A 291 -14.66 21.09 -5.07
C TYR A 291 -14.44 22.03 -3.89
N LEU A 292 -13.20 22.44 -3.65
CA LEU A 292 -12.81 23.45 -2.65
C LEU A 292 -12.23 24.68 -3.32
N GLU A 293 -12.93 25.82 -3.21
CA GLU A 293 -12.43 27.12 -3.59
C GLU A 293 -11.63 27.73 -2.44
N GLN A 294 -10.32 27.63 -2.49
CA GLN A 294 -9.46 28.04 -1.38
C GLN A 294 -9.49 29.54 -1.08
N LYS A 295 -9.69 30.40 -2.10
CA LYS A 295 -9.73 31.88 -1.94
C LYS A 295 -10.93 32.33 -1.10
N SER A 296 -12.08 31.74 -1.32
CA SER A 296 -13.32 32.12 -0.61
C SER A 296 -13.58 31.24 0.62
N GLY A 297 -13.01 30.06 0.69
CA GLY A 297 -13.33 29.01 1.65
C GLY A 297 -14.63 28.28 1.33
N GLN A 298 -15.15 28.39 0.12
CA GLN A 298 -16.38 27.76 -0.30
C GLN A 298 -16.13 26.31 -0.69
N VAL A 299 -16.91 25.40 -0.13
CA VAL A 299 -16.92 23.97 -0.48
C VAL A 299 -18.19 23.66 -1.22
N TYR A 300 -18.10 22.90 -2.29
CA TYR A 300 -19.22 22.38 -3.06
C TYR A 300 -19.18 20.87 -3.11
N TYR A 301 -20.31 20.25 -2.98
CA TYR A 301 -20.49 18.82 -3.12
C TYR A 301 -21.72 18.53 -3.97
N LEU A 302 -21.56 17.71 -4.99
CA LEU A 302 -22.67 17.26 -5.85
C LEU A 302 -23.18 15.92 -5.29
N PRO A 303 -24.35 15.91 -4.61
CA PRO A 303 -24.78 14.75 -3.84
C PRO A 303 -25.09 13.54 -4.73
N LEU A 304 -24.85 12.35 -4.17
CA LEU A 304 -25.29 11.10 -4.77
C LEU A 304 -26.83 11.01 -4.77
N PRO A 305 -27.44 10.30 -5.72
CA PRO A 305 -28.88 10.09 -5.72
C PRO A 305 -29.39 9.48 -4.42
N GLY A 306 -30.35 10.14 -3.77
CA GLY A 306 -30.96 9.71 -2.52
C GLY A 306 -30.25 10.20 -1.25
N GLU A 307 -29.20 11.00 -1.36
CA GLU A 307 -28.62 11.67 -0.20
C GLU A 307 -29.47 12.88 0.23
N GLU A 308 -29.64 13.02 1.53
CA GLU A 308 -30.37 14.14 2.13
C GLU A 308 -29.47 14.97 3.03
N ILE A 309 -29.38 16.27 2.73
CA ILE A 309 -28.50 17.23 3.42
C ILE A 309 -28.71 17.27 4.94
N SER A 310 -29.93 17.01 5.40
CA SER A 310 -30.28 17.01 6.83
C SER A 310 -29.79 15.77 7.60
N GLN A 311 -29.40 14.71 6.88
CA GLN A 311 -28.98 13.42 7.44
C GLN A 311 -27.50 13.14 7.14
N ALA A 312 -26.88 13.90 6.23
CA ALA A 312 -25.52 13.65 5.80
C ALA A 312 -24.51 14.02 6.88
N GLU A 313 -23.64 13.08 7.23
CA GLU A 313 -22.41 13.33 7.96
C GLU A 313 -21.28 13.63 6.96
N ILE A 314 -20.73 14.84 7.04
CA ILE A 314 -19.66 15.26 6.13
C ILE A 314 -18.43 15.63 6.96
N ILE A 315 -17.33 14.91 6.75
CA ILE A 315 -16.09 15.04 7.50
C ILE A 315 -14.97 15.46 6.55
N ALA A 316 -14.23 16.52 6.93
CA ALA A 316 -12.96 16.88 6.32
C ALA A 316 -11.81 16.64 7.31
N PRO A 317 -10.64 16.16 6.84
CA PRO A 317 -9.52 15.84 7.71
C PRO A 317 -8.77 17.11 8.16
N VAL A 318 -8.12 17.03 9.31
CA VAL A 318 -7.32 18.12 9.91
C VAL A 318 -5.92 17.62 10.25
N LEU A 319 -5.80 16.47 10.88
CA LEU A 319 -4.55 15.96 11.39
C LEU A 319 -3.85 15.05 10.39
N ALA A 320 -2.58 15.30 10.11
CA ALA A 320 -1.75 14.39 9.31
C ALA A 320 -1.32 13.16 10.13
N LYS A 321 -1.05 13.33 11.42
CA LYS A 321 -0.81 12.26 12.38
C LYS A 321 -1.98 12.20 13.36
N LEU A 322 -2.61 11.06 13.47
CA LEU A 322 -3.62 10.80 14.51
C LEU A 322 -2.93 10.40 15.81
N VAL A 323 -1.95 9.51 15.70
CA VAL A 323 -1.16 8.98 16.81
C VAL A 323 0.31 9.17 16.50
N ASP A 324 1.05 9.64 17.48
CA ASP A 324 2.50 9.81 17.44
C ASP A 324 3.12 9.07 18.64
N LEU A 325 3.81 7.98 18.37
CA LEU A 325 4.59 7.25 19.35
C LEU A 325 6.05 7.60 19.15
N SER A 326 6.61 8.44 19.99
CA SER A 326 7.99 8.91 19.85
C SER A 326 8.77 8.73 21.15
N GLY A 327 9.77 7.86 21.11
CA GLY A 327 10.75 7.73 22.17
C GLY A 327 11.79 8.86 22.14
N ASP A 328 12.83 8.74 22.94
CA ASP A 328 13.97 9.64 22.95
C ASP A 328 15.24 8.91 22.48
N GLY A 329 15.66 9.16 21.25
CA GLY A 329 16.83 8.53 20.66
C GLY A 329 18.16 8.90 21.34
N GLN A 330 18.27 10.12 21.87
CA GLN A 330 19.47 10.57 22.59
C GLN A 330 19.56 9.88 23.97
N ALA A 331 18.45 9.79 24.69
CA ALA A 331 18.36 9.09 25.95
C ALA A 331 18.23 7.57 25.79
N LYS A 332 18.13 7.04 24.56
CA LYS A 332 17.85 5.63 24.26
C LYS A 332 16.60 5.09 24.97
N GLN A 333 15.58 5.93 25.07
CA GLN A 333 14.30 5.58 25.68
C GLN A 333 13.28 5.26 24.58
N PHE A 334 12.66 4.11 24.68
CA PHE A 334 11.66 3.63 23.73
C PHE A 334 10.25 3.77 24.28
N VAL A 335 9.28 3.90 23.37
CA VAL A 335 7.89 3.60 23.68
C VAL A 335 7.69 2.10 23.53
N GLU A 336 7.21 1.44 24.61
CA GLU A 336 7.17 -0.01 24.70
C GLU A 336 5.85 -0.55 25.25
N TYR A 337 5.49 -1.77 24.82
CA TYR A 337 4.43 -2.58 25.42
C TYR A 337 3.07 -1.88 25.49
N LEU A 338 2.75 -1.10 24.45
CA LEU A 338 1.41 -0.57 24.22
C LEU A 338 0.65 -1.50 23.25
N TRP A 339 -0.59 -1.82 23.59
CA TRP A 339 -1.49 -2.59 22.76
C TRP A 339 -2.69 -1.76 22.37
N PHE A 340 -2.98 -1.72 21.07
CA PHE A 340 -4.18 -1.13 20.50
C PHE A 340 -5.00 -2.27 19.88
N GLU A 341 -6.23 -2.48 20.38
CA GLU A 341 -7.02 -3.64 19.97
C GLU A 341 -8.47 -3.23 19.69
N ASN A 342 -9.05 -3.73 18.58
CA ASN A 342 -10.44 -3.46 18.20
C ASN A 342 -10.79 -1.97 18.06
N LEU A 343 -9.86 -1.14 17.62
CA LEU A 343 -10.03 0.31 17.44
C LEU A 343 -10.08 0.67 15.96
N THR A 344 -10.81 1.73 15.62
CA THR A 344 -10.77 2.34 14.27
C THR A 344 -10.04 3.67 14.33
N PHE A 345 -9.08 3.89 13.42
CA PHE A 345 -8.38 5.15 13.21
C PHE A 345 -8.77 5.68 11.82
N ALA A 346 -9.25 6.93 11.74
CA ALA A 346 -9.81 7.45 10.51
C ALA A 346 -9.60 8.95 10.31
N HIS A 347 -9.80 9.40 9.04
CA HIS A 347 -9.82 10.80 8.61
C HIS A 347 -8.49 11.52 8.84
N GLY A 348 -7.40 10.91 8.31
CA GLY A 348 -6.08 11.54 8.30
C GLY A 348 -5.87 12.42 7.05
N GLU A 349 -5.25 13.58 7.22
CA GLU A 349 -4.85 14.50 6.15
C GLU A 349 -3.40 14.27 5.73
N TRP A 350 -3.00 14.92 4.66
CA TRP A 350 -1.61 15.05 4.25
C TRP A 350 -1.29 16.51 3.92
N TYR A 351 -0.08 16.92 4.23
CA TYR A 351 0.43 18.23 3.87
C TYR A 351 1.86 18.05 3.37
N TYR A 352 2.16 18.61 2.21
CA TYR A 352 3.55 18.67 1.77
C TYR A 352 4.40 19.39 2.82
N SER A 353 5.56 18.81 3.14
CA SER A 353 6.61 19.55 3.82
C SER A 353 7.00 20.77 2.98
N GLN A 354 7.67 21.75 3.56
CA GLN A 354 8.14 22.93 2.85
C GLN A 354 9.19 22.64 1.76
N ASP A 355 9.54 21.37 1.57
CA ASP A 355 10.36 20.92 0.45
C ASP A 355 9.57 21.14 -0.86
N LYS A 356 10.25 21.78 -1.82
CA LYS A 356 9.67 22.18 -3.12
C LYS A 356 9.35 21.01 -4.06
N ARG A 357 9.48 19.76 -3.62
CA ARG A 357 9.14 18.58 -4.41
C ARG A 357 7.68 18.21 -4.22
N ARG A 358 6.94 18.11 -5.31
CA ARG A 358 5.52 17.78 -5.33
C ARG A 358 5.27 16.30 -5.66
N SER A 359 6.19 15.43 -5.24
CA SER A 359 6.06 13.98 -5.31
C SER A 359 6.65 13.34 -4.06
N LEU A 360 6.07 12.25 -3.62
CA LEU A 360 6.58 11.45 -2.49
C LEU A 360 7.66 10.46 -2.94
N GLY A 361 8.11 10.54 -4.19
CA GLY A 361 9.08 9.62 -4.76
C GLY A 361 8.50 8.24 -5.04
N GLN A 362 9.35 7.33 -5.50
CA GLN A 362 8.98 5.95 -5.77
C GLN A 362 8.43 5.28 -4.49
N ALA A 363 7.40 4.45 -4.64
CA ALA A 363 6.61 3.86 -3.56
C ALA A 363 5.92 4.87 -2.62
N ALA A 364 5.92 6.17 -2.95
CA ALA A 364 5.33 7.26 -2.17
C ALA A 364 5.77 7.30 -0.69
N VAL A 365 7.07 7.09 -0.42
CA VAL A 365 7.58 6.92 0.95
C VAL A 365 8.29 8.14 1.52
N LYS A 366 8.51 9.19 0.71
CA LYS A 366 9.27 10.37 1.12
C LYS A 366 8.36 11.51 1.57
N GLY A 367 8.79 12.24 2.61
CA GLY A 367 8.26 13.56 2.96
C GLY A 367 6.95 13.62 3.73
N LEU A 368 6.23 12.49 3.92
CA LEU A 368 5.01 12.47 4.73
C LEU A 368 5.09 11.41 5.83
N PRO A 369 4.65 11.74 7.05
CA PRO A 369 4.48 10.77 8.12
C PRO A 369 3.24 9.90 7.86
N GLY A 370 3.22 8.70 8.42
CA GLY A 370 1.99 7.91 8.51
C GLY A 370 0.97 8.48 9.50
N ALA A 371 -0.30 8.09 9.35
CA ALA A 371 -1.37 8.51 10.27
C ALA A 371 -1.11 8.02 11.71
N ILE A 372 -0.57 6.80 11.84
CA ILE A 372 0.05 6.30 13.06
C ILE A 372 1.56 6.34 12.81
N TYR A 373 2.24 7.28 13.43
CA TYR A 373 3.67 7.47 13.31
C TYR A 373 4.40 6.87 14.51
N ALA A 374 5.46 6.13 14.27
CA ALA A 374 6.25 5.47 15.30
C ALA A 374 7.75 5.70 15.06
N GLU A 375 8.44 6.19 16.08
CA GLU A 375 9.88 6.39 16.11
C GLU A 375 10.43 6.00 17.47
N GLN A 376 11.49 5.22 17.53
CA GLN A 376 12.00 4.65 18.80
C GLN A 376 10.90 3.82 19.52
N VAL A 377 10.25 2.89 18.79
CA VAL A 377 9.12 2.09 19.30
C VAL A 377 9.42 0.61 19.20
N ARG A 378 9.17 -0.15 20.29
CA ARG A 378 9.35 -1.59 20.27
C ARG A 378 8.34 -2.35 21.13
N PHE A 379 8.07 -3.60 20.75
CA PHE A 379 7.15 -4.50 21.46
C PHE A 379 5.72 -3.96 21.57
N CYS A 380 5.33 -3.04 20.68
CA CYS A 380 3.96 -2.56 20.58
C CYS A 380 3.14 -3.42 19.63
N THR A 381 1.83 -3.49 19.83
CA THR A 381 0.93 -4.34 19.04
C THR A 381 -0.31 -3.58 18.61
N TRP A 382 -0.66 -3.68 17.34
CA TRP A 382 -1.97 -3.34 16.78
C TRP A 382 -2.65 -4.65 16.41
N LYS A 383 -3.81 -4.92 16.99
CA LYS A 383 -4.54 -6.17 16.76
C LYS A 383 -6.00 -5.89 16.48
N GLN A 384 -6.53 -6.50 15.40
CA GLN A 384 -7.93 -6.37 15.00
C GLN A 384 -8.40 -4.89 14.91
N CYS A 385 -7.47 -3.98 14.58
CA CYS A 385 -7.76 -2.58 14.33
C CYS A 385 -8.17 -2.36 12.89
N ALA A 386 -9.00 -1.34 12.64
CA ALA A 386 -9.25 -0.80 11.32
C ALA A 386 -8.52 0.54 11.18
N ILE A 387 -7.73 0.72 10.11
CA ILE A 387 -7.14 2.00 9.75
C ILE A 387 -7.65 2.34 8.37
N ALA A 388 -8.49 3.37 8.27
CA ALA A 388 -9.21 3.70 7.05
C ALA A 388 -9.38 5.21 6.87
N HIS A 389 -9.78 5.62 5.67
CA HIS A 389 -10.00 7.05 5.38
C HIS A 389 -8.76 7.90 5.67
N ILE A 390 -7.61 7.38 5.28
CA ILE A 390 -6.30 8.01 5.50
C ILE A 390 -5.77 8.55 4.19
N SER A 391 -5.16 9.73 4.22
CA SER A 391 -4.65 10.38 3.02
C SER A 391 -3.20 10.02 2.68
N ASN A 392 -2.48 9.37 3.58
CA ASN A 392 -1.09 8.92 3.41
C ASN A 392 -0.91 7.44 3.80
N TYR A 393 0.28 7.03 4.27
CA TYR A 393 0.46 5.70 4.85
C TYR A 393 -0.30 5.56 6.18
N ALA A 394 -0.90 4.40 6.42
CA ALA A 394 -1.66 4.18 7.64
C ALA A 394 -0.75 4.04 8.87
N ILE A 395 0.27 3.17 8.81
CA ILE A 395 1.28 3.01 9.87
C ILE A 395 2.67 3.24 9.29
N ASP A 396 3.47 4.06 9.98
CA ASP A 396 4.84 4.40 9.63
C ASP A 396 5.80 4.08 10.79
N PHE A 397 6.57 3.01 10.65
CA PHE A 397 7.72 2.72 11.48
C PHE A 397 8.94 3.46 10.92
N ALA A 398 9.13 4.72 11.35
CA ALA A 398 10.02 5.67 10.72
C ALA A 398 11.50 5.42 11.05
N ASP A 399 11.87 5.40 12.31
CA ASP A 399 13.25 5.14 12.71
C ASP A 399 13.32 4.32 14.03
N VAL A 400 14.31 3.47 14.12
CA VAL A 400 14.64 2.61 15.27
C VAL A 400 13.40 1.87 15.85
N CYS A 401 12.56 1.34 14.98
CA CYS A 401 11.42 0.51 15.39
C CYS A 401 11.76 -0.98 15.32
N LEU A 402 11.40 -1.74 16.36
CA LEU A 402 11.80 -3.14 16.52
C LEU A 402 10.68 -3.99 17.15
N ASN A 403 10.55 -5.23 16.69
CA ASN A 403 9.71 -6.24 17.36
C ASN A 403 8.23 -5.83 17.55
N ASN A 404 7.70 -4.96 16.69
CA ASN A 404 6.29 -4.57 16.74
C ASN A 404 5.42 -5.55 15.96
N LYS A 405 4.14 -5.62 16.29
CA LYS A 405 3.19 -6.55 15.69
C LYS A 405 1.97 -5.84 15.13
N ILE A 406 1.56 -6.24 13.94
CA ILE A 406 0.31 -5.82 13.30
C ILE A 406 -0.42 -7.11 12.95
N LEU A 407 -1.51 -7.40 13.66
CA LEU A 407 -2.18 -8.68 13.65
C LEU A 407 -3.66 -8.52 13.30
N GLU A 408 -4.12 -9.24 12.27
CA GLU A 408 -5.54 -9.32 11.91
C GLU A 408 -6.21 -7.94 11.71
N CYS A 409 -5.44 -6.93 11.26
CA CYS A 409 -5.92 -5.58 11.04
C CYS A 409 -6.52 -5.41 9.63
N GLN A 410 -7.40 -4.41 9.48
CA GLN A 410 -7.95 -3.99 8.20
C GLN A 410 -7.40 -2.63 7.81
N PHE A 411 -6.97 -2.49 6.56
CA PHE A 411 -6.47 -1.26 5.98
C PHE A 411 -7.20 -1.01 4.67
N PHE A 412 -7.94 0.08 4.57
CA PHE A 412 -8.71 0.38 3.36
C PHE A 412 -8.97 1.87 3.19
N ASP A 413 -9.33 2.27 1.98
CA ASP A 413 -9.53 3.68 1.62
C ASP A 413 -8.32 4.54 2.00
N LEU A 414 -7.14 4.15 1.46
CA LEU A 414 -5.85 4.76 1.77
C LEU A 414 -5.38 5.66 0.64
N GLY A 415 -4.96 6.87 0.96
CA GLY A 415 -4.36 7.78 -0.02
C GLY A 415 -2.99 7.29 -0.52
N ALA A 416 -2.21 6.64 0.35
CA ALA A 416 -0.98 5.95 0.00
C ALA A 416 -1.07 4.46 0.37
N GLY A 417 -0.08 3.90 1.09
CA GLY A 417 -0.06 2.50 1.46
C GLY A 417 -0.52 2.22 2.89
N ALA A 418 -0.49 0.96 3.27
CA ALA A 418 -0.88 0.55 4.62
C ALA A 418 0.28 0.64 5.61
N ILE A 419 1.42 0.03 5.31
CA ILE A 419 2.51 -0.11 6.28
C ILE A 419 3.83 0.29 5.63
N LYS A 420 4.55 1.19 6.28
CA LYS A 420 5.89 1.62 5.92
C LYS A 420 6.87 1.30 7.04
N ILE A 421 7.96 0.58 6.73
CA ILE A 421 9.05 0.23 7.66
C ILE A 421 10.34 0.77 7.06
N THR A 422 10.93 1.79 7.68
CA THR A 422 12.10 2.46 7.11
C THR A 422 13.40 1.69 7.36
N ASN A 423 13.62 1.23 8.58
CA ASN A 423 14.84 0.52 8.95
C ASN A 423 14.63 -0.42 10.16
N TYR A 424 15.68 -1.11 10.60
CA TYR A 424 15.71 -2.12 11.68
C TYR A 424 14.87 -3.34 11.34
N GLY A 425 13.79 -3.69 12.08
CA GLY A 425 12.94 -4.84 11.73
C GLY A 425 12.48 -5.73 12.89
N ASN A 426 12.48 -7.04 12.66
CA ASN A 426 11.86 -8.05 13.51
C ASN A 426 10.35 -7.80 13.72
N HIS A 427 9.69 -7.15 12.74
CA HIS A 427 8.24 -6.90 12.79
C HIS A 427 7.47 -8.12 12.31
N GLN A 428 6.23 -8.24 12.77
CA GLN A 428 5.27 -9.26 12.34
C GLN A 428 4.02 -8.56 11.80
N ILE A 429 3.70 -8.83 10.53
CA ILE A 429 2.51 -8.34 9.83
C ILE A 429 1.74 -9.58 9.39
N ILE A 430 0.71 -9.96 10.13
CA ILE A 430 0.07 -11.26 9.98
C ILE A 430 -1.44 -11.14 9.91
N GLY A 431 -2.05 -11.80 8.91
CA GLY A 431 -3.50 -11.96 8.81
C GLY A 431 -4.25 -10.66 8.48
N CYS A 432 -3.58 -9.66 7.91
CA CYS A 432 -4.19 -8.37 7.61
C CYS A 432 -4.92 -8.40 6.26
N HIS A 433 -6.02 -7.63 6.17
CA HIS A 433 -6.72 -7.36 4.92
C HIS A 433 -6.42 -5.92 4.49
N ILE A 434 -5.75 -5.75 3.35
CA ILE A 434 -5.19 -4.48 2.86
C ILE A 434 -5.72 -4.23 1.45
N TYR A 435 -6.54 -3.21 1.26
CA TYR A 435 -7.18 -2.97 -0.03
C TYR A 435 -7.57 -1.50 -0.27
N ASN A 436 -7.80 -1.16 -1.53
CA ASN A 436 -8.15 0.19 -1.97
C ASN A 436 -7.14 1.23 -1.46
N GLY A 437 -5.90 1.12 -1.91
CA GLY A 437 -4.83 2.05 -1.58
C GLY A 437 -4.21 2.69 -2.82
N GLY A 438 -3.32 3.67 -2.58
CA GLY A 438 -2.76 4.49 -3.65
C GLY A 438 -3.79 5.44 -4.28
N LEU A 439 -4.84 5.82 -3.54
CA LEU A 439 -5.95 6.64 -4.09
C LEU A 439 -5.55 8.09 -4.36
N ILE A 440 -4.51 8.57 -3.70
CA ILE A 440 -3.96 9.94 -3.88
C ILE A 440 -2.54 9.84 -4.45
N PHE A 441 -1.72 8.98 -3.85
CA PHE A 441 -0.34 8.74 -4.24
C PHE A 441 -0.26 7.38 -4.91
N HIS A 442 -0.41 7.39 -6.22
CA HIS A 442 -0.58 6.17 -7.02
C HIS A 442 0.63 5.25 -6.99
N ALA A 443 1.84 5.80 -6.80
CA ALA A 443 3.07 5.01 -6.67
C ALA A 443 3.20 4.28 -5.32
N ALA A 444 2.24 4.42 -4.40
CA ALA A 444 2.29 3.78 -3.09
C ALA A 444 2.14 2.25 -3.19
N VAL A 445 2.86 1.55 -2.34
CA VAL A 445 2.77 0.09 -2.19
C VAL A 445 2.02 -0.27 -0.91
N ALA A 446 1.35 -1.41 -0.90
CA ALA A 446 0.55 -1.80 0.28
C ALA A 446 1.43 -2.00 1.52
N ILE A 447 2.55 -2.74 1.40
CA ILE A 447 3.55 -2.92 2.47
C ILE A 447 4.93 -2.59 1.91
N TRP A 448 5.55 -1.54 2.43
CA TRP A 448 6.90 -1.12 2.08
C TRP A 448 7.88 -1.41 3.21
N ILE A 449 8.94 -2.15 2.91
CA ILE A 449 10.05 -2.46 3.81
C ILE A 449 11.32 -1.91 3.19
N GLY A 450 11.88 -0.88 3.79
CA GLY A 450 13.15 -0.28 3.39
C GLY A 450 14.34 -1.13 3.82
N SER A 451 15.35 -0.51 4.39
CA SER A 451 16.58 -1.17 4.86
C SER A 451 16.36 -1.90 6.19
N ALA A 452 15.46 -2.91 6.21
CA ALA A 452 15.03 -3.60 7.42
C ALA A 452 15.13 -5.13 7.28
N ALA A 453 15.42 -5.82 8.38
CA ALA A 453 15.70 -7.26 8.41
C ALA A 453 14.74 -8.04 9.32
N ASN A 454 14.69 -9.38 9.11
CA ASN A 454 14.00 -10.34 9.96
C ASN A 454 12.49 -10.08 10.13
N ASN A 455 11.85 -9.44 9.15
CA ASN A 455 10.42 -9.21 9.19
C ASN A 455 9.65 -10.43 8.71
N LEU A 456 8.52 -10.70 9.34
CA LEU A 456 7.55 -11.71 8.91
C LEU A 456 6.33 -11.01 8.34
N VAL A 457 6.05 -11.22 7.04
CA VAL A 457 4.85 -10.76 6.35
C VAL A 457 4.09 -11.99 5.87
N ALA A 458 3.03 -12.37 6.58
CA ALA A 458 2.40 -13.65 6.35
C ALA A 458 0.87 -13.60 6.43
N HIS A 459 0.22 -14.44 5.61
CA HIS A 459 -1.23 -14.62 5.62
C HIS A 459 -2.03 -13.32 5.39
N ASN A 460 -1.46 -12.34 4.69
CA ASN A 460 -2.14 -11.10 4.37
C ASN A 460 -2.89 -11.24 3.05
N HIS A 461 -4.04 -10.58 2.95
CA HIS A 461 -4.83 -10.45 1.73
C HIS A 461 -4.68 -9.02 1.21
N ILE A 462 -4.04 -8.83 0.04
CA ILE A 462 -3.64 -7.54 -0.51
C ILE A 462 -4.22 -7.39 -1.92
N HIS A 463 -5.00 -6.33 -2.17
CA HIS A 463 -5.59 -6.11 -3.49
C HIS A 463 -6.01 -4.66 -3.75
N HIS A 464 -6.25 -4.33 -5.03
CA HIS A 464 -6.71 -3.01 -5.49
C HIS A 464 -5.77 -1.87 -5.07
N PHE A 465 -4.54 -1.94 -5.59
CA PHE A 465 -3.56 -0.84 -5.55
C PHE A 465 -3.12 -0.48 -6.96
N HIS A 466 -2.78 0.78 -7.18
CA HIS A 466 -2.24 1.24 -8.47
C HIS A 466 -0.82 0.76 -8.74
N TYR A 467 -0.10 0.28 -7.73
CA TYR A 467 1.30 -0.10 -7.82
C TYR A 467 1.54 -1.48 -7.17
N SER A 468 2.74 -1.71 -6.62
CA SER A 468 3.12 -3.02 -6.10
C SER A 468 2.41 -3.38 -4.77
N GLY A 469 2.27 -4.68 -4.50
CA GLY A 469 1.69 -5.18 -3.26
C GLY A 469 2.66 -5.12 -2.08
N ILE A 470 3.76 -5.86 -2.16
CA ILE A 470 4.82 -5.87 -1.14
C ILE A 470 6.13 -5.47 -1.81
N SER A 471 6.88 -4.56 -1.17
CA SER A 471 8.16 -4.10 -1.65
C SER A 471 9.22 -4.14 -0.55
N VAL A 472 10.41 -4.72 -0.84
CA VAL A 472 11.46 -4.97 0.16
C VAL A 472 12.83 -4.57 -0.38
N GLY A 473 13.62 -3.88 0.45
CA GLY A 473 15.02 -3.53 0.16
C GLY A 473 15.24 -2.04 0.08
N TRP A 474 15.50 -1.48 -1.12
CA TRP A 474 15.69 -0.04 -1.40
C TRP A 474 17.13 0.47 -1.28
N THR A 475 18.08 -0.45 -1.48
CA THR A 475 19.49 -0.09 -1.72
C THR A 475 19.86 -0.55 -3.12
N TRP A 476 20.11 0.39 -4.02
CA TRP A 476 20.43 0.07 -5.43
C TRP A 476 21.77 -0.62 -5.58
N GLY A 477 21.84 -1.56 -6.47
CA GLY A 477 23.05 -2.26 -6.85
C GLY A 477 23.55 -3.24 -5.78
N SER A 478 24.86 -3.45 -5.72
CA SER A 478 25.53 -4.42 -4.85
C SER A 478 25.97 -3.84 -3.50
N ALA A 479 25.58 -2.62 -3.16
CA ALA A 479 25.98 -1.98 -1.92
C ALA A 479 25.48 -2.78 -0.70
N ASN A 480 26.30 -2.85 0.33
CA ASN A 480 25.91 -3.45 1.59
C ASN A 480 24.73 -2.69 2.21
N ASN A 481 23.70 -3.44 2.57
CA ASN A 481 22.57 -2.90 3.29
C ASN A 481 22.13 -3.89 4.39
N PRO A 482 21.40 -3.43 5.42
CA PRO A 482 20.97 -4.30 6.50
C PRO A 482 19.79 -5.22 6.14
N THR A 483 19.25 -5.13 4.94
CA THR A 483 18.10 -5.95 4.53
C THR A 483 18.50 -7.42 4.41
N ALA A 484 17.93 -8.26 5.26
CA ALA A 484 18.23 -9.69 5.30
C ALA A 484 17.12 -10.48 5.98
N ASN A 485 17.06 -11.79 5.70
CA ASN A 485 16.20 -12.75 6.42
C ASN A 485 14.72 -12.35 6.52
N ASN A 486 14.20 -11.54 5.60
CA ASN A 486 12.77 -11.23 5.55
C ASN A 486 12.01 -12.47 5.04
N LEU A 487 10.90 -12.80 5.67
CA LEU A 487 10.06 -13.92 5.30
C LEU A 487 8.71 -13.40 4.81
N ILE A 488 8.43 -13.61 3.53
CA ILE A 488 7.19 -13.20 2.86
C ILE A 488 6.48 -14.47 2.41
N GLU A 489 5.44 -14.86 3.14
CA GLU A 489 4.84 -16.17 2.92
C GLU A 489 3.32 -16.21 3.10
N PHE A 490 2.66 -17.11 2.38
CA PHE A 490 1.22 -17.35 2.47
C PHE A 490 0.36 -16.09 2.28
N ASN A 491 0.87 -15.08 1.56
CA ASN A 491 0.07 -13.90 1.22
C ASN A 491 -0.74 -14.16 -0.05
N HIS A 492 -1.95 -13.63 -0.09
CA HIS A 492 -2.78 -13.58 -1.29
C HIS A 492 -2.74 -12.16 -1.83
N ILE A 493 -2.16 -11.98 -3.03
CA ILE A 493 -1.90 -10.68 -3.65
C ILE A 493 -2.51 -10.67 -5.05
N HIS A 494 -3.45 -9.76 -5.31
CA HIS A 494 -4.12 -9.73 -6.60
C HIS A 494 -4.71 -8.36 -6.95
N ASP A 495 -5.18 -8.21 -8.20
CA ASP A 495 -5.80 -6.99 -8.72
C ASP A 495 -4.95 -5.74 -8.42
N LEU A 496 -3.67 -5.79 -8.85
CA LEU A 496 -2.72 -4.69 -8.72
C LEU A 496 -2.42 -4.03 -10.07
N GLY A 497 -1.87 -2.81 -10.01
CA GLY A 497 -1.54 -1.97 -11.15
C GLY A 497 -2.70 -1.11 -11.61
N LYS A 498 -3.90 -1.38 -11.14
CA LYS A 498 -5.11 -0.58 -11.37
C LYS A 498 -6.13 -0.80 -10.26
N LEU A 499 -7.06 0.12 -10.11
CA LEU A 499 -8.29 -0.10 -9.33
C LEU A 499 -9.35 -0.82 -10.17
N ALA A 500 -10.41 -1.31 -9.53
CA ALA A 500 -11.43 -2.15 -10.14
C ALA A 500 -12.03 -1.55 -11.43
N ASP A 501 -12.32 -0.25 -11.43
CA ASP A 501 -12.97 0.45 -12.55
C ASP A 501 -11.99 1.35 -13.33
N GLY A 502 -10.66 1.23 -13.07
CA GLY A 502 -9.63 2.09 -13.63
C GLY A 502 -8.74 1.40 -14.66
N GLU A 503 -8.01 2.22 -15.39
CA GLU A 503 -6.91 1.78 -16.26
C GLU A 503 -5.57 1.86 -15.50
N PRO A 504 -4.57 1.07 -15.92
CA PRO A 504 -3.23 1.20 -15.35
C PRO A 504 -2.63 2.59 -15.62
N LEU A 505 -2.03 3.19 -14.59
CA LEU A 505 -1.46 4.55 -14.65
C LEU A 505 0.06 4.54 -14.62
N LEU A 506 0.67 3.56 -13.97
CA LEU A 506 2.10 3.51 -13.68
C LEU A 506 2.76 2.29 -14.32
N ASN A 507 4.05 2.40 -14.49
CA ASN A 507 4.94 1.36 -14.98
C ASN A 507 5.71 0.72 -13.81
N ASP A 508 6.42 -0.38 -14.08
CA ASP A 508 7.50 -0.89 -13.24
C ASP A 508 7.03 -1.41 -11.87
N ASN A 509 5.92 -2.14 -11.85
CA ASN A 509 5.33 -2.73 -10.65
C ASN A 509 5.32 -4.25 -10.68
N GLY A 510 5.17 -4.85 -9.52
CA GLY A 510 5.02 -6.29 -9.34
C GLY A 510 4.12 -6.65 -8.16
N GLY A 511 3.68 -7.91 -8.11
CA GLY A 511 2.98 -8.42 -6.93
C GLY A 511 3.87 -8.33 -5.69
N ILE A 512 5.08 -8.89 -5.78
CA ILE A 512 6.16 -8.74 -4.80
C ILE A 512 7.39 -8.20 -5.52
N TYR A 513 7.92 -7.09 -5.02
CA TYR A 513 9.08 -6.38 -5.55
C TYR A 513 10.23 -6.40 -4.54
N THR A 514 11.46 -6.61 -5.01
CA THR A 514 12.67 -6.50 -4.18
C THR A 514 13.72 -5.62 -4.85
N LEU A 515 14.58 -4.99 -4.06
CA LEU A 515 15.68 -4.15 -4.55
C LEU A 515 16.92 -4.30 -3.68
N GLY A 516 18.06 -4.62 -4.31
CA GLY A 516 19.35 -4.77 -3.65
C GLY A 516 19.60 -6.12 -2.97
N VAL A 517 20.79 -6.28 -2.41
CA VAL A 517 21.28 -7.54 -1.82
C VAL A 517 20.51 -7.87 -0.53
N GLN A 518 19.97 -9.08 -0.43
CA GLN A 518 19.08 -9.49 0.68
C GLN A 518 19.35 -10.94 1.13
N PRO A 519 20.48 -11.23 1.75
CA PRO A 519 20.84 -12.59 2.13
C PRO A 519 19.78 -13.21 3.05
N GLY A 520 19.36 -14.43 2.72
CA GLY A 520 18.42 -15.21 3.52
C GLY A 520 16.95 -14.77 3.40
N THR A 521 16.62 -13.72 2.63
CA THR A 521 15.23 -13.34 2.34
C THR A 521 14.54 -14.43 1.52
N LYS A 522 13.30 -14.78 1.92
CA LYS A 522 12.50 -15.82 1.28
C LYS A 522 11.12 -15.31 0.88
N ILE A 523 10.76 -15.55 -0.36
CA ILE A 523 9.42 -15.31 -0.92
C ILE A 523 8.82 -16.68 -1.21
N ARG A 524 7.88 -17.16 -0.37
CA ARG A 524 7.41 -18.51 -0.50
C ARG A 524 5.93 -18.69 -0.22
N SER A 525 5.33 -19.69 -0.89
CA SER A 525 3.94 -20.10 -0.68
C SER A 525 2.94 -18.95 -0.82
N ASN A 526 3.25 -17.93 -1.65
CA ASN A 526 2.33 -16.84 -1.92
C ASN A 526 1.46 -17.17 -3.14
N LEU A 527 0.22 -16.71 -3.12
CA LEU A 527 -0.71 -16.72 -4.23
C LEU A 527 -0.75 -15.31 -4.84
N ILE A 528 -0.31 -15.16 -6.10
CA ILE A 528 -0.19 -13.88 -6.78
C ILE A 528 -0.87 -13.95 -8.14
N HIS A 529 -1.81 -13.04 -8.42
CA HIS A 529 -2.48 -13.05 -9.72
C HIS A 529 -3.10 -11.70 -10.10
N ASP A 530 -3.46 -11.56 -11.38
CA ASP A 530 -4.14 -10.36 -11.91
C ASP A 530 -3.33 -9.08 -11.67
N ILE A 531 -2.06 -9.08 -12.11
CA ILE A 531 -1.14 -7.95 -11.97
C ILE A 531 -1.03 -7.21 -13.31
N GLN A 532 -1.32 -5.90 -13.31
CA GLN A 532 -1.34 -5.04 -14.48
C GLN A 532 -0.31 -3.90 -14.37
N ALA A 533 -0.01 -3.23 -15.48
CA ALA A 533 0.82 -2.04 -15.56
C ALA A 533 0.46 -1.24 -16.83
N HIS A 534 0.89 0.04 -16.92
CA HIS A 534 0.60 0.90 -18.07
C HIS A 534 1.36 0.44 -19.34
N ASN A 535 2.65 0.70 -19.47
CA ASN A 535 3.44 0.33 -20.64
C ASN A 535 4.33 -0.89 -20.39
N PHE A 536 5.08 -0.92 -19.28
CA PHE A 536 5.92 -2.03 -18.85
C PHE A 536 5.74 -2.30 -17.36
N GLY A 537 6.05 -3.52 -16.92
CA GLY A 537 5.78 -3.96 -15.55
C GLY A 537 4.61 -4.94 -15.49
N GLY A 538 4.02 -5.08 -14.32
CA GLY A 538 2.98 -6.06 -14.08
C GLY A 538 3.53 -7.48 -13.98
N TRP A 539 4.68 -7.64 -13.32
CA TRP A 539 5.25 -8.94 -13.01
C TRP A 539 4.65 -9.52 -11.73
N GLY A 540 4.65 -10.82 -11.61
CA GLY A 540 4.23 -11.47 -10.37
C GLY A 540 5.25 -11.27 -9.25
N ILE A 541 6.45 -11.80 -9.43
CA ILE A 541 7.59 -11.62 -8.53
C ILE A 541 8.70 -10.92 -9.32
N TYR A 542 9.08 -9.74 -8.86
CA TYR A 542 10.05 -8.88 -9.50
C TYR A 542 11.27 -8.65 -8.60
N LEU A 543 12.39 -9.25 -8.97
CA LEU A 543 13.68 -9.03 -8.35
C LEU A 543 14.42 -7.94 -9.14
N ASP A 544 14.33 -6.68 -8.69
CA ASP A 544 14.90 -5.52 -9.37
C ASP A 544 16.39 -5.32 -9.01
N GLU A 545 16.95 -4.24 -9.48
CA GLU A 545 18.38 -3.93 -9.54
C GLU A 545 19.17 -4.34 -8.28
N GLY A 546 20.07 -5.31 -8.47
CA GLY A 546 20.94 -5.81 -7.41
C GLY A 546 20.30 -6.85 -6.48
N SER A 547 19.04 -7.23 -6.70
CA SER A 547 18.36 -8.26 -5.89
C SER A 547 19.13 -9.57 -5.94
N SER A 548 19.73 -9.95 -4.83
CA SER A 548 20.66 -11.08 -4.75
C SER A 548 20.48 -11.88 -3.46
N GLN A 549 20.81 -13.18 -3.53
CA GLN A 549 20.78 -14.12 -2.41
C GLN A 549 19.37 -14.33 -1.83
N ILE A 550 18.35 -14.23 -2.69
CA ILE A 550 16.93 -14.40 -2.39
C ILE A 550 16.46 -15.79 -2.82
N THR A 551 15.62 -16.43 -2.02
CA THR A 551 14.95 -17.69 -2.38
C THR A 551 13.49 -17.41 -2.71
N VAL A 552 13.06 -17.78 -3.92
CA VAL A 552 11.69 -17.74 -4.43
C VAL A 552 11.19 -19.18 -4.58
N GLU A 553 10.31 -19.63 -3.70
CA GLU A 553 9.91 -21.04 -3.68
C GLU A 553 8.44 -21.28 -3.35
N ASN A 554 7.86 -22.30 -3.97
CA ASN A 554 6.48 -22.76 -3.71
C ASN A 554 5.39 -21.71 -3.97
N ASN A 555 5.63 -20.69 -4.81
CA ASN A 555 4.64 -19.68 -5.12
C ASN A 555 3.76 -20.12 -6.30
N LEU A 556 2.50 -19.71 -6.29
CA LEU A 556 1.60 -19.76 -7.44
C LEU A 556 1.41 -18.35 -7.97
N VAL A 557 1.84 -18.13 -9.22
CA VAL A 557 1.76 -16.85 -9.89
C VAL A 557 1.09 -17.00 -11.24
N TYR A 558 0.01 -16.27 -11.50
CA TYR A 558 -0.71 -16.39 -12.76
C TYR A 558 -1.46 -15.11 -13.17
N ARG A 559 -1.79 -15.00 -14.46
CA ARG A 559 -2.47 -13.85 -15.09
C ARG A 559 -1.78 -12.52 -14.76
N THR A 560 -0.51 -12.45 -15.11
CA THR A 560 0.31 -11.23 -15.02
C THR A 560 0.45 -10.59 -16.40
N ARG A 561 0.57 -9.25 -16.45
CA ARG A 561 0.71 -8.55 -17.73
C ARG A 561 2.01 -8.92 -18.45
N THR A 562 3.15 -8.88 -17.77
CA THR A 562 4.43 -9.16 -18.42
C THR A 562 4.88 -10.59 -18.16
N GLY A 563 5.02 -11.02 -16.92
CA GLY A 563 5.46 -12.37 -16.63
C GLY A 563 5.33 -12.74 -15.17
N GLY A 564 5.36 -14.04 -14.87
CA GLY A 564 5.27 -14.54 -13.51
C GLY A 564 6.52 -14.21 -12.68
N PHE A 565 7.69 -14.16 -13.32
CA PHE A 565 8.97 -13.89 -12.67
C PHE A 565 9.84 -12.97 -13.53
N HIS A 566 10.44 -11.96 -12.91
CA HIS A 566 11.44 -11.09 -13.51
C HIS A 566 12.66 -10.94 -12.60
N LEU A 567 13.85 -11.05 -13.16
CA LEU A 567 15.10 -10.63 -12.54
C LEU A 567 15.74 -9.51 -13.38
N HIS A 568 15.99 -8.37 -12.71
CA HIS A 568 16.75 -7.26 -13.26
C HIS A 568 18.07 -7.09 -12.49
N MET A 569 19.17 -7.55 -13.08
CA MET A 569 20.55 -7.39 -12.54
C MET A 569 20.75 -7.89 -11.09
N GLY A 570 20.59 -9.18 -10.87
CA GLY A 570 20.84 -9.79 -9.56
C GLY A 570 21.65 -11.08 -9.67
N LYS A 571 22.14 -11.61 -8.56
CA LYS A 571 22.93 -12.84 -8.52
C LYS A 571 22.61 -13.76 -7.34
N ASP A 572 23.00 -15.03 -7.49
CA ASP A 572 22.90 -16.05 -6.43
C ASP A 572 21.46 -16.26 -5.91
N ASN A 573 20.45 -16.05 -6.78
CA ASN A 573 19.06 -16.26 -6.41
C ASN A 573 18.65 -17.72 -6.67
N ILE A 574 17.69 -18.23 -5.90
CA ILE A 574 17.12 -19.56 -6.08
C ILE A 574 15.65 -19.43 -6.40
N VAL A 575 15.22 -19.98 -7.55
CA VAL A 575 13.83 -19.96 -8.01
C VAL A 575 13.38 -21.39 -8.22
N ARG A 576 12.64 -21.95 -7.26
CA ARG A 576 12.32 -23.38 -7.29
C ARG A 576 10.91 -23.71 -6.83
N ASN A 577 10.38 -24.81 -7.41
CA ASN A 577 9.07 -25.35 -7.05
C ASN A 577 7.94 -24.33 -7.11
N ASN A 578 8.00 -23.39 -8.08
CA ASN A 578 6.93 -22.42 -8.33
C ASN A 578 6.08 -22.86 -9.51
N ILE A 579 4.87 -22.33 -9.59
CA ILE A 579 4.04 -22.34 -10.79
C ILE A 579 3.97 -20.92 -11.32
N PHE A 580 4.42 -20.71 -12.55
CA PHE A 580 4.28 -19.47 -13.31
C PHE A 580 3.34 -19.74 -14.49
N ALA A 581 2.19 -19.08 -14.52
CA ALA A 581 1.18 -19.37 -15.53
C ALA A 581 0.51 -18.10 -16.08
N PHE A 582 0.10 -18.19 -17.36
CA PHE A 582 -0.73 -17.18 -18.03
C PHE A 582 -0.17 -15.74 -17.98
N GLY A 583 1.16 -15.58 -18.12
CA GLY A 583 1.75 -14.29 -18.43
C GLY A 583 1.38 -13.86 -19.84
N GLN A 584 0.87 -12.63 -20.02
CA GLN A 584 0.36 -12.18 -21.32
C GLN A 584 1.49 -11.89 -22.33
N LEU A 585 2.57 -11.25 -21.92
CA LEU A 585 3.70 -10.89 -22.82
C LEU A 585 4.82 -11.92 -22.77
N SER A 586 5.15 -12.41 -21.60
CA SER A 586 6.16 -13.45 -21.38
C SER A 586 5.86 -14.23 -20.10
N GLN A 587 6.60 -15.33 -19.86
CA GLN A 587 6.45 -16.08 -18.63
C GLN A 587 7.59 -15.79 -17.64
N LEU A 588 8.82 -15.73 -18.16
CA LEU A 588 10.04 -15.48 -17.41
C LEU A 588 10.83 -14.37 -18.12
N GLU A 589 11.28 -13.39 -17.34
CA GLU A 589 12.08 -12.30 -17.87
C GLU A 589 13.41 -12.15 -17.11
N ARG A 590 14.48 -11.90 -17.84
CA ARG A 590 15.80 -11.61 -17.30
C ARG A 590 16.44 -10.47 -18.07
N THR A 591 16.65 -9.36 -17.40
CA THR A 591 17.33 -8.19 -17.99
C THR A 591 18.65 -7.91 -17.29
N LEU A 592 19.61 -7.45 -18.08
CA LEU A 592 20.95 -7.07 -17.63
C LEU A 592 21.24 -5.69 -18.20
N LYS A 593 21.90 -4.85 -17.42
CA LYS A 593 22.45 -3.59 -17.90
C LYS A 593 23.77 -3.88 -18.58
N GLU A 594 24.02 -3.30 -19.74
CA GLU A 594 25.31 -3.43 -20.42
C GLU A 594 26.41 -2.87 -19.53
N ASN A 595 27.49 -3.63 -19.33
CA ASN A 595 28.68 -3.28 -18.58
C ASN A 595 28.54 -3.10 -17.05
N SER A 596 27.50 -3.63 -16.39
CA SER A 596 27.33 -3.38 -14.96
C SER A 596 27.74 -4.51 -14.01
N TRP A 597 27.98 -5.74 -14.50
CA TRP A 597 28.28 -6.93 -13.66
C TRP A 597 29.16 -7.93 -14.41
N GLU A 598 30.30 -7.47 -14.96
CA GLU A 598 31.29 -8.32 -15.61
C GLU A 598 32.28 -8.97 -14.62
N ASP A 599 31.84 -9.36 -13.43
CA ASP A 599 32.63 -10.27 -12.63
C ASP A 599 32.51 -11.66 -13.23
N GLU A 600 33.61 -12.18 -13.74
CA GLU A 600 33.71 -13.55 -14.25
C GLU A 600 33.20 -14.52 -13.19
N GLY A 601 32.14 -15.29 -13.54
CA GLY A 601 31.69 -16.43 -12.76
C GLY A 601 30.48 -16.22 -11.83
N TYR A 602 29.70 -15.12 -11.92
CA TYR A 602 28.45 -15.01 -11.18
C TYR A 602 27.29 -15.74 -11.89
N GLU A 603 26.36 -16.29 -11.12
CA GLU A 603 25.11 -16.83 -11.63
C GLU A 603 23.94 -15.94 -11.20
N SER A 604 23.09 -15.54 -12.13
CA SER A 604 21.89 -14.74 -11.85
C SER A 604 20.93 -15.47 -10.92
N PHE A 605 20.67 -16.73 -11.26
CA PHE A 605 19.81 -17.60 -10.46
C PHE A 605 19.98 -19.09 -10.86
N THR A 606 19.55 -19.95 -9.93
CA THR A 606 19.21 -21.35 -10.20
C THR A 606 17.69 -21.47 -10.35
N LEU A 607 17.22 -21.88 -11.53
CA LEU A 607 15.81 -22.11 -11.88
C LEU A 607 15.54 -23.61 -11.95
N GLU A 608 14.91 -24.19 -10.93
CA GLU A 608 14.73 -25.64 -10.84
C GLU A 608 13.37 -26.09 -10.29
N ASN A 609 12.88 -27.21 -10.77
CA ASN A 609 11.61 -27.82 -10.37
C ASN A 609 10.41 -26.87 -10.46
N ASN A 610 10.39 -25.93 -11.41
CA ASN A 610 9.24 -25.07 -11.62
C ASN A 610 8.32 -25.64 -12.70
N ILE A 611 7.04 -25.26 -12.67
CA ILE A 611 6.09 -25.48 -13.77
C ILE A 611 5.83 -24.15 -14.44
N ILE A 612 6.09 -24.07 -15.74
CA ILE A 612 5.80 -22.91 -16.57
C ILE A 612 4.69 -23.30 -17.56
N TYR A 613 3.52 -22.70 -17.41
CA TYR A 613 2.31 -23.03 -18.17
C TYR A 613 1.71 -21.78 -18.82
N TRP A 614 1.50 -21.76 -20.14
CA TRP A 614 0.99 -20.56 -20.81
C TRP A 614 0.23 -20.87 -22.10
N GLN A 615 -0.54 -19.90 -22.58
CA GLN A 615 -1.37 -19.95 -23.80
C GLN A 615 -1.00 -18.84 -24.79
N GLU A 616 -0.37 -17.76 -24.33
CA GLU A 616 0.02 -16.61 -25.16
C GLU A 616 1.36 -16.04 -24.72
N GLY A 617 1.92 -15.13 -25.49
CA GLY A 617 3.21 -14.51 -25.20
C GLY A 617 4.41 -15.43 -25.39
N ASN A 618 5.57 -14.96 -25.00
CA ASN A 618 6.83 -15.69 -25.10
C ASN A 618 7.13 -16.48 -23.82
N LEU A 619 7.84 -17.60 -23.93
CA LEU A 619 8.37 -18.27 -22.75
C LEU A 619 9.38 -17.38 -22.01
N LEU A 620 10.34 -16.84 -22.77
CA LEU A 620 11.48 -16.07 -22.25
C LEU A 620 11.51 -14.67 -22.88
N ALA A 621 11.71 -13.64 -22.05
CA ALA A 621 11.98 -12.27 -22.45
C ALA A 621 13.34 -11.80 -21.93
N GLY A 622 13.98 -10.85 -22.62
CA GLY A 622 15.26 -10.26 -22.22
C GLY A 622 16.48 -11.11 -22.62
N LYS A 623 17.52 -11.13 -21.78
CA LYS A 623 18.84 -11.70 -22.10
C LYS A 623 19.02 -13.11 -21.50
N TRP A 624 19.04 -14.14 -22.36
CA TRP A 624 19.20 -15.55 -21.96
C TRP A 624 20.35 -16.26 -22.69
N ALA A 625 21.04 -15.58 -23.61
CA ALA A 625 22.08 -16.18 -24.44
C ALA A 625 23.44 -16.32 -23.74
N ASP A 626 23.70 -15.47 -22.75
CA ASP A 626 25.01 -15.35 -22.07
C ASP A 626 25.41 -16.53 -21.19
N GLY A 627 24.45 -17.26 -20.65
CA GLY A 627 24.75 -18.48 -19.88
C GLY A 627 24.91 -18.33 -18.38
N HIS A 628 24.84 -17.14 -17.85
CA HIS A 628 25.05 -16.87 -16.41
C HIS A 628 23.80 -17.20 -15.56
N TYR A 629 23.26 -18.41 -15.70
CA TYR A 629 22.19 -18.97 -14.89
C TYR A 629 22.18 -20.50 -15.06
N VAL A 630 21.67 -21.18 -14.06
CA VAL A 630 21.36 -22.62 -14.09
C VAL A 630 19.86 -22.80 -14.33
N SER A 631 19.49 -23.64 -15.29
CA SER A 631 18.08 -24.04 -15.53
C SER A 631 18.02 -25.54 -15.73
N ASN A 632 17.29 -26.25 -14.84
CA ASN A 632 17.12 -27.69 -14.94
C ASN A 632 15.91 -28.20 -14.15
N ARG A 633 15.46 -29.40 -14.50
CA ARG A 633 14.32 -30.08 -13.85
C ARG A 633 13.03 -29.27 -13.84
N ASN A 634 12.80 -28.40 -14.85
CA ASN A 634 11.57 -27.65 -15.01
C ASN A 634 10.59 -28.38 -15.95
N LEU A 635 9.31 -28.12 -15.76
CA LEU A 635 8.27 -28.58 -16.67
C LEU A 635 7.72 -27.38 -17.44
N TYR A 636 7.73 -27.49 -18.75
CA TYR A 636 7.23 -26.45 -19.67
C TYR A 636 6.02 -26.98 -20.42
N TRP A 637 4.95 -26.21 -20.45
CA TRP A 637 3.78 -26.53 -21.26
C TRP A 637 3.17 -25.29 -21.90
N TYR A 638 3.20 -25.29 -23.22
CA TYR A 638 2.53 -24.30 -24.04
C TYR A 638 1.23 -24.90 -24.56
N ASP A 639 0.11 -24.45 -24.02
CA ASP A 639 -1.22 -24.91 -24.40
C ASP A 639 -1.64 -24.27 -25.73
N SER A 640 -0.93 -24.67 -26.81
CA SER A 640 -1.11 -24.20 -28.19
C SER A 640 -0.45 -25.17 -29.16
N ASP A 641 -0.93 -25.20 -30.39
CA ASP A 641 -0.33 -25.99 -31.51
C ASP A 641 1.02 -25.44 -32.00
N ARG A 642 1.48 -24.31 -31.47
CA ARG A 642 2.76 -23.68 -31.86
C ARG A 642 3.93 -24.34 -31.11
N PRO A 643 5.09 -24.50 -31.79
CA PRO A 643 6.27 -25.04 -31.14
C PRO A 643 6.84 -24.09 -30.11
N ILE A 644 7.20 -24.62 -28.91
CA ILE A 644 7.87 -23.87 -27.86
C ILE A 644 9.22 -23.35 -28.34
N ARG A 645 9.52 -22.08 -28.06
CA ARG A 645 10.78 -21.42 -28.36
C ARG A 645 11.45 -20.91 -27.07
N PHE A 646 12.72 -21.27 -26.93
CA PHE A 646 13.58 -20.86 -25.79
C PHE A 646 14.52 -19.76 -26.26
N GLY A 647 14.13 -18.48 -26.15
CA GLY A 647 14.94 -17.37 -26.66
C GLY A 647 15.25 -17.48 -28.15
N GLY A 648 14.26 -17.91 -28.96
CA GLY A 648 14.43 -18.15 -30.40
C GLY A 648 14.92 -19.55 -30.79
N LEU A 649 15.45 -20.34 -29.84
CA LEU A 649 15.97 -21.69 -30.09
C LEU A 649 14.85 -22.76 -30.01
N SER A 650 15.03 -23.88 -30.73
CA SER A 650 14.20 -25.06 -30.48
C SER A 650 14.60 -25.74 -29.17
N TRP A 651 13.71 -26.61 -28.66
CA TRP A 651 13.98 -27.42 -27.44
C TRP A 651 15.31 -28.18 -27.53
N GLN A 652 15.57 -28.90 -28.65
CA GLN A 652 16.81 -29.65 -28.82
C GLN A 652 18.05 -28.73 -28.91
N GLN A 653 17.92 -27.54 -29.54
CA GLN A 653 19.03 -26.58 -29.57
C GLN A 653 19.34 -26.02 -28.20
N TRP A 654 18.32 -25.80 -27.39
CA TRP A 654 18.44 -25.33 -25.98
C TRP A 654 19.16 -26.35 -25.13
N GLN A 655 18.74 -27.63 -25.19
CA GLN A 655 19.37 -28.71 -24.43
C GLN A 655 20.83 -28.98 -24.85
N ARG A 656 21.14 -28.84 -26.13
CA ARG A 656 22.53 -28.96 -26.64
C ARG A 656 23.47 -27.88 -26.04
N ARG A 657 22.93 -26.80 -25.52
CA ARG A 657 23.69 -25.79 -24.76
C ARG A 657 23.87 -26.14 -23.29
N GLY A 658 23.52 -27.35 -22.89
CA GLY A 658 23.65 -27.83 -21.50
C GLY A 658 22.56 -27.31 -20.54
N ARG A 659 21.42 -26.85 -21.09
CA ARG A 659 20.33 -26.28 -20.27
C ARG A 659 19.13 -27.20 -20.28
N ASP A 660 18.43 -27.25 -19.15
CA ASP A 660 17.19 -28.03 -19.01
C ASP A 660 17.35 -29.51 -19.44
N THR A 661 18.51 -30.11 -19.20
CA THR A 661 18.82 -31.47 -19.62
C THR A 661 17.89 -32.50 -18.98
N ASP A 662 17.48 -32.28 -17.73
CA ASP A 662 16.54 -33.12 -16.99
C ASP A 662 15.14 -32.47 -16.88
N SER A 663 14.87 -31.42 -17.66
CA SER A 663 13.56 -30.81 -17.78
C SER A 663 12.71 -31.50 -18.85
N ILE A 664 11.42 -31.31 -18.80
CA ILE A 664 10.49 -31.90 -19.78
C ILE A 664 9.53 -30.86 -20.37
N VAL A 665 9.06 -31.17 -21.57
CA VAL A 665 7.94 -30.49 -22.21
C VAL A 665 6.75 -31.47 -22.18
N ALA A 666 5.80 -31.22 -21.28
CA ALA A 666 4.63 -32.08 -21.07
C ALA A 666 3.50 -31.32 -20.39
N ASP A 667 2.25 -31.72 -20.65
CA ASP A 667 1.09 -31.19 -19.92
C ASP A 667 1.21 -31.52 -18.42
N PRO A 668 1.19 -30.51 -17.52
CA PRO A 668 1.25 -30.72 -16.09
C PRO A 668 0.01 -31.41 -15.52
N LEU A 669 -1.07 -31.51 -16.30
CA LEU A 669 -2.37 -32.08 -15.90
C LEU A 669 -2.96 -31.35 -14.68
N PHE A 670 -3.08 -30.04 -14.78
CA PHE A 670 -3.83 -29.24 -13.83
C PHE A 670 -5.34 -29.59 -13.85
N ILE A 671 -6.06 -29.38 -12.78
CA ILE A 671 -7.50 -29.69 -12.69
C ILE A 671 -8.33 -28.70 -13.48
N ALA A 672 -8.16 -27.39 -13.23
CA ALA A 672 -8.87 -26.31 -13.93
C ALA A 672 -8.07 -24.98 -13.85
N PRO A 673 -6.92 -24.85 -14.54
CA PRO A 673 -6.02 -23.72 -14.38
C PRO A 673 -6.63 -22.38 -14.80
N GLU A 674 -7.54 -22.36 -15.79
CA GLU A 674 -8.29 -21.18 -16.20
C GLU A 674 -9.24 -20.63 -15.13
N ARG A 675 -9.59 -21.44 -14.15
CA ARG A 675 -10.35 -21.06 -12.95
C ARG A 675 -9.47 -20.82 -11.72
N GLY A 676 -8.14 -20.86 -11.90
CA GLY A 676 -7.18 -20.72 -10.78
C GLY A 676 -6.95 -22.01 -9.99
N ASP A 677 -7.46 -23.17 -10.45
CA ASP A 677 -7.22 -24.44 -9.80
C ASP A 677 -6.03 -25.18 -10.44
N PHE A 678 -4.86 -24.92 -9.90
CA PHE A 678 -3.58 -25.49 -10.31
C PHE A 678 -3.20 -26.76 -9.54
N ARG A 679 -4.15 -27.42 -8.89
CA ARG A 679 -3.89 -28.75 -8.30
C ARG A 679 -3.57 -29.75 -9.40
N LEU A 680 -2.58 -30.60 -9.14
CA LEU A 680 -2.12 -31.61 -10.08
C LEU A 680 -2.97 -32.88 -9.96
N GLN A 681 -3.27 -33.50 -11.10
CA GLN A 681 -3.84 -34.84 -11.13
C GLN A 681 -2.79 -35.86 -10.63
N PRO A 682 -3.19 -37.02 -10.05
CA PRO A 682 -2.25 -38.02 -9.46
C PRO A 682 -1.20 -38.56 -10.45
N ASN A 683 -1.51 -38.58 -11.74
CA ASN A 683 -0.63 -39.07 -12.81
C ASN A 683 0.24 -37.97 -13.44
N SER A 684 0.19 -36.75 -12.91
CA SER A 684 0.97 -35.61 -13.42
C SER A 684 2.46 -35.94 -13.61
N PRO A 685 3.06 -35.59 -14.74
CA PRO A 685 4.50 -35.75 -14.95
C PRO A 685 5.33 -34.88 -13.99
N ALA A 686 4.80 -33.74 -13.55
CA ALA A 686 5.47 -32.87 -12.58
C ALA A 686 5.77 -33.61 -11.25
N LEU A 687 4.83 -34.42 -10.76
CA LEU A 687 5.02 -35.22 -9.54
C LEU A 687 6.15 -36.24 -9.70
N LYS A 688 6.27 -36.85 -10.88
CA LYS A 688 7.35 -37.81 -11.19
C LYS A 688 8.73 -37.15 -11.26
N MET A 689 8.79 -35.86 -11.59
CA MET A 689 10.03 -35.06 -11.58
C MET A 689 10.41 -34.57 -10.19
N GLY A 690 9.57 -34.77 -9.19
CA GLY A 690 9.81 -34.31 -7.82
C GLY A 690 9.25 -32.93 -7.49
N PHE A 691 8.36 -32.35 -8.32
CA PHE A 691 7.60 -31.16 -7.98
C PHE A 691 6.72 -31.44 -6.75
N LYS A 692 6.81 -30.56 -5.77
CA LYS A 692 6.01 -30.68 -4.54
C LYS A 692 4.72 -29.90 -4.69
N PRO A 693 3.54 -30.52 -4.54
CA PRO A 693 2.27 -29.81 -4.61
C PRO A 693 2.25 -28.60 -3.69
N LEU A 694 1.77 -27.49 -4.22
CA LEU A 694 1.69 -26.23 -3.48
C LEU A 694 0.60 -26.34 -2.39
N ARG A 695 0.82 -25.64 -1.29
CA ARG A 695 -0.14 -25.48 -0.19
C ARG A 695 -0.40 -23.99 -0.05
N HIS A 696 -1.58 -23.56 -0.46
CA HIS A 696 -2.04 -22.17 -0.36
C HIS A 696 -3.21 -22.10 0.62
#